data_d437e556b1f4b7d48db9e861c1d7b741
#
_entry.id   d437e556b1f4b7d48db9e861c1d7b741
#
_cell.length_a   1.000
_cell.length_b   1.000
_cell.length_c   1.000
_cell.angle_alpha   90.00
_cell.angle_beta   90.00
_cell.angle_gamma   90.00
#
_symmetry.space_group_name_H-M   'P 1'
#
loop_
_entity.id
_entity.type
_entity.pdbx_description
1 polymer ?
#
loop_
_entity_poly.entity_id
_entity_poly.type
_entity_poly.pdbx_seq_one_letter_code
_entity_poly.pdbx_strand_id
1 'polypeptide(L)'
;MSSISRRGLFSLAGKSAALGAVSLPLGSLAGPVNAAEPAPYYRQNKLIHGVAYYPELWPDADIDADIAEMQSLGINVVRMAEFAWSTMEPTQGNFDFSVFKNVMDKMHAAGIQVVLCTPTATPPVWLTHGHPERCHKNDKGEIMSHGARQHASYEHPAVRKACFTIIERMSRELGRHPSVIAWQLDNEMKAHVSEDYSDAAIANWHKWLKKRFKHIDALNKAWGTHIWSQYYTAFEQVPASVTTPFLHNASLITAYKMFCRESVADFMVAQRDSIRKYSDLPITHNDNPAFNIHHERSMLAQDFASYDAYPTAAQWSALAFRSDLYRAAIPGKPFWLMETSVAHNGWLGNHQPMHPEGFLAAEASLIYALGGEGFCYWLWRQQRTGAELPHSAVKSAWNAPSIGYGEVKKVAAAKDRLEPILLDTTLDAPPIAITYSDHARAMIETEGLDKRSGFPSRYRGVIEMWHKQVLDLGYHREVRFENAELDGLKLLITPAMPYVSDSFLLRAKDFIEQGGVWIAGPVTGTRGKEHTVPTDAGLGLLEKLAGVTTQYVMPLTGTGATGELLGVSSELSGWCAAMTAHEGTQVVGTLTAGRGKGLAFVTERRIGKGKLVLLGAMPHGDNKDGMLNTLIHHYAGEAGISRLADTPSGVVIVPRTNNRGQKIWIVLNMLADKRSVSLPKEAIDVFTGKSLGGTLSLDGYTQHVIQVTGV
;
A
#
# COMPACT_ATOMS: atom_id res chain seq x y z
N MET A 1 -45.12 27.63 20.05
CA MET A 1 -44.80 28.04 21.45
C MET A 1 -44.65 26.79 22.26
N SER A 2 -43.48 26.37 22.58
CA SER A 2 -42.98 25.80 23.82
C SER A 2 -41.57 25.35 23.60
N SER A 3 -40.66 26.08 24.23
CA SER A 3 -39.23 25.88 24.28
C SER A 3 -38.89 24.60 25.05
N ILE A 4 -38.12 23.69 24.47
CA ILE A 4 -37.43 22.65 25.21
C ILE A 4 -35.95 23.01 25.31
N SER A 5 -35.56 23.27 26.54
CA SER A 5 -34.26 23.74 27.00
C SER A 5 -33.15 22.73 26.78
N ARG A 6 -32.01 23.26 26.30
CA ARG A 6 -30.70 22.58 26.16
C ARG A 6 -29.99 22.44 27.55
N ARG A 7 -30.54 21.67 28.49
CA ARG A 7 -29.82 21.33 29.74
C ARG A 7 -30.24 19.94 30.21
N GLY A 8 -29.44 18.93 29.89
CA GLY A 8 -29.69 17.59 30.39
C GLY A 8 -28.78 16.50 29.90
N LEU A 9 -27.47 16.73 29.84
CA LEU A 9 -26.51 15.67 29.46
C LEU A 9 -25.15 15.76 30.17
N PHE A 10 -25.14 16.23 31.42
CA PHE A 10 -23.95 16.12 32.26
C PHE A 10 -24.39 16.12 33.75
N SER A 11 -24.73 14.94 34.25
CA SER A 11 -24.45 14.52 35.63
C SER A 11 -25.00 13.09 35.83
N LEU A 12 -24.13 12.14 35.90
CA LEU A 12 -24.34 10.87 36.62
C LEU A 12 -22.99 10.20 36.80
N ALA A 13 -22.28 10.68 37.82
CA ALA A 13 -21.26 9.89 38.48
C ALA A 13 -21.95 9.16 39.64
N GLY A 14 -21.79 7.83 39.68
CA GLY A 14 -22.00 7.04 40.89
C GLY A 14 -23.34 6.40 41.07
N LYS A 15 -23.47 5.11 40.63
CA LYS A 15 -23.89 3.98 41.47
C LYS A 15 -23.90 2.70 40.62
N SER A 16 -23.08 1.76 41.01
CA SER A 16 -22.98 0.40 40.48
C SER A 16 -24.34 -0.32 40.68
N ALA A 17 -24.93 -0.80 39.59
CA ALA A 17 -25.90 -1.87 39.62
C ALA A 17 -25.72 -2.69 38.33
N ALA A 18 -25.43 -3.96 38.48
CA ALA A 18 -25.32 -4.94 37.43
C ALA A 18 -26.66 -5.09 36.70
N LEU A 19 -26.67 -4.76 35.43
CA LEU A 19 -27.74 -5.13 34.50
C LEU A 19 -27.05 -5.58 33.20
N GLY A 20 -27.45 -6.76 32.73
CA GLY A 20 -26.87 -7.46 31.62
C GLY A 20 -26.73 -6.60 30.37
N ALA A 21 -25.55 -6.57 29.84
CA ALA A 21 -25.23 -5.94 28.59
C ALA A 21 -25.87 -6.71 27.43
N VAL A 22 -26.97 -6.19 26.91
CA VAL A 22 -27.38 -6.48 25.54
C VAL A 22 -26.48 -5.62 24.65
N SER A 23 -25.37 -6.19 24.21
CA SER A 23 -24.51 -5.60 23.16
C SER A 23 -25.29 -5.61 21.85
N LEU A 24 -25.83 -4.47 21.44
CA LEU A 24 -26.21 -4.25 20.06
C LEU A 24 -24.91 -4.14 19.26
N PRO A 25 -24.69 -4.99 18.25
CA PRO A 25 -23.52 -4.86 17.40
C PRO A 25 -23.65 -3.56 16.59
N LEU A 26 -22.75 -2.60 16.82
CA LEU A 26 -22.49 -1.51 15.88
C LEU A 26 -22.01 -2.13 14.57
N GLY A 27 -22.94 -2.32 13.63
CA GLY A 27 -22.67 -2.92 12.34
C GLY A 27 -21.68 -2.09 11.58
N SER A 28 -20.49 -2.64 11.32
CA SER A 28 -19.66 -2.23 10.20
C SER A 28 -20.54 -2.29 8.94
N LEU A 29 -20.53 -1.27 8.10
CA LEU A 29 -21.29 -1.17 6.86
C LEU A 29 -20.79 -2.11 5.74
N ALA A 30 -19.78 -2.91 6.01
CA ALA A 30 -19.50 -4.14 5.29
C ALA A 30 -20.35 -5.23 5.93
N GLY A 31 -21.40 -5.71 5.24
CA GLY A 31 -22.06 -6.96 5.63
C GLY A 31 -20.98 -8.04 5.74
N PRO A 32 -21.16 -9.08 6.58
CA PRO A 32 -20.16 -10.11 6.74
C PRO A 32 -19.93 -10.75 5.36
N VAL A 33 -18.83 -10.40 4.71
CA VAL A 33 -18.16 -11.34 3.85
C VAL A 33 -17.70 -12.39 4.85
N ASN A 34 -18.33 -13.57 4.87
CA ASN A 34 -17.76 -14.71 5.55
C ASN A 34 -16.40 -14.97 4.87
N ALA A 35 -15.38 -14.30 5.36
CA ALA A 35 -14.02 -14.65 5.00
C ALA A 35 -13.84 -16.07 5.55
N ALA A 36 -13.66 -17.04 4.68
CA ALA A 36 -13.11 -18.32 5.09
C ALA A 36 -11.81 -18.00 5.87
N GLU A 37 -11.58 -18.71 6.96
CA GLU A 37 -10.32 -18.54 7.68
C GLU A 37 -9.17 -18.66 6.67
N PRO A 38 -8.17 -17.75 6.70
CA PRO A 38 -7.03 -17.83 5.80
C PRO A 38 -6.40 -19.22 5.91
N ALA A 39 -6.05 -19.82 4.78
CA ALA A 39 -5.29 -21.05 4.78
C ALA A 39 -4.01 -20.86 5.58
N PRO A 40 -3.54 -21.86 6.36
CA PRO A 40 -2.31 -21.70 7.08
C PRO A 40 -1.16 -21.49 6.08
N TYR A 41 -0.58 -20.30 6.09
CA TYR A 41 0.64 -20.02 5.33
C TYR A 41 1.78 -20.74 6.02
N TYR A 42 2.31 -21.77 5.36
CA TYR A 42 3.52 -22.45 5.82
C TYR A 42 4.71 -21.65 5.34
N ARG A 43 5.45 -21.02 6.28
CA ARG A 43 6.70 -20.33 5.96
C ARG A 43 7.62 -21.29 5.21
N GLN A 44 8.14 -20.87 4.08
CA GLN A 44 9.15 -21.61 3.35
C GLN A 44 10.43 -21.73 4.23
N ASN A 45 11.06 -22.89 4.23
CA ASN A 45 12.32 -23.08 4.97
C ASN A 45 13.53 -22.48 4.24
N LYS A 46 13.31 -21.65 3.25
CA LYS A 46 14.33 -20.93 2.47
C LYS A 46 13.71 -19.70 1.82
N LEU A 47 14.55 -18.72 1.51
CA LEU A 47 14.13 -17.53 0.80
C LEU A 47 13.82 -17.86 -0.67
N ILE A 48 12.86 -17.15 -1.22
CA ILE A 48 12.42 -17.30 -2.60
C ILE A 48 13.19 -16.34 -3.50
N HIS A 49 13.80 -16.88 -4.53
CA HIS A 49 14.44 -16.18 -5.62
C HIS A 49 13.73 -16.61 -6.90
N GLY A 50 12.85 -15.77 -7.42
CA GLY A 50 11.86 -16.16 -8.41
C GLY A 50 11.94 -15.39 -9.72
N VAL A 51 11.23 -15.89 -10.73
CA VAL A 51 11.12 -15.23 -12.04
C VAL A 51 9.78 -15.56 -12.71
N ALA A 52 9.22 -14.59 -13.44
CA ALA A 52 8.08 -14.85 -14.32
C ALA A 52 8.54 -15.64 -15.56
N TYR A 53 7.82 -16.73 -15.89
CA TYR A 53 8.24 -17.67 -16.92
C TYR A 53 7.09 -18.02 -17.89
N TYR A 54 7.30 -17.77 -19.19
CA TYR A 54 6.28 -17.91 -20.24
C TYR A 54 6.79 -18.71 -21.43
N PRO A 55 7.04 -20.02 -21.29
CA PRO A 55 7.52 -20.86 -22.40
C PRO A 55 6.51 -20.97 -23.54
N GLU A 56 5.21 -20.79 -23.26
CA GLU A 56 4.13 -20.81 -24.26
C GLU A 56 4.23 -19.69 -25.30
N LEU A 57 4.99 -18.63 -25.03
CA LEU A 57 5.19 -17.51 -25.95
C LEU A 57 6.32 -17.74 -26.96
N TRP A 58 7.09 -18.84 -26.81
CA TRP A 58 8.30 -19.08 -27.58
C TRP A 58 8.20 -20.39 -28.37
N PRO A 59 8.30 -20.34 -29.72
CA PRO A 59 8.28 -21.54 -30.54
C PRO A 59 9.54 -22.41 -30.40
N ASP A 60 10.65 -21.82 -29.91
CA ASP A 60 11.93 -22.45 -29.68
C ASP A 60 12.24 -22.64 -28.18
N ALA A 61 11.19 -22.70 -27.33
CA ALA A 61 11.37 -22.90 -25.90
C ALA A 61 12.01 -24.28 -25.62
N ASP A 62 13.18 -24.25 -24.98
CA ASP A 62 13.81 -25.44 -24.41
C ASP A 62 13.69 -25.39 -22.88
N ILE A 63 12.62 -26.01 -22.39
CA ILE A 63 12.26 -25.98 -20.97
C ILE A 63 13.35 -26.62 -20.12
N ASP A 64 14.00 -27.70 -20.60
CA ASP A 64 15.02 -28.40 -19.84
C ASP A 64 16.30 -27.55 -19.72
N ALA A 65 16.69 -26.85 -20.80
CA ALA A 65 17.80 -25.93 -20.79
C ALA A 65 17.52 -24.71 -19.90
N ASP A 66 16.30 -24.14 -19.99
CA ASP A 66 15.88 -23.02 -19.12
C ASP A 66 15.92 -23.41 -17.65
N ILE A 67 15.43 -24.60 -17.29
CA ILE A 67 15.47 -25.13 -15.91
C ILE A 67 16.91 -25.27 -15.40
N ALA A 68 17.79 -25.87 -16.20
CA ALA A 68 19.20 -26.04 -15.83
C ALA A 68 19.88 -24.69 -15.59
N GLU A 69 19.57 -23.70 -16.40
CA GLU A 69 20.11 -22.35 -16.27
C GLU A 69 19.51 -21.61 -15.06
N MET A 70 18.21 -21.72 -14.79
CA MET A 70 17.56 -21.21 -13.59
C MET A 70 18.20 -21.76 -12.31
N GLN A 71 18.43 -23.09 -12.26
CA GLN A 71 19.13 -23.73 -11.15
C GLN A 71 20.54 -23.15 -10.95
N SER A 72 21.30 -22.92 -12.04
CA SER A 72 22.64 -22.33 -11.99
C SER A 72 22.65 -20.89 -11.47
N LEU A 73 21.54 -20.18 -11.58
CA LEU A 73 21.31 -18.82 -11.09
C LEU A 73 20.69 -18.78 -9.69
N GLY A 74 20.47 -19.96 -9.04
CA GLY A 74 19.83 -20.05 -7.73
C GLY A 74 18.35 -19.67 -7.73
N ILE A 75 17.68 -19.65 -8.89
CA ILE A 75 16.23 -19.45 -9.01
C ILE A 75 15.53 -20.73 -8.53
N ASN A 76 14.62 -20.60 -7.59
CA ASN A 76 13.91 -21.71 -6.96
C ASN A 76 12.38 -21.66 -7.11
N VAL A 77 11.85 -20.57 -7.67
CA VAL A 77 10.41 -20.39 -7.92
C VAL A 77 10.20 -19.77 -9.30
N VAL A 78 9.19 -20.24 -10.02
CA VAL A 78 8.67 -19.58 -11.23
C VAL A 78 7.22 -19.16 -11.02
N ARG A 79 6.85 -18.01 -11.57
CA ARG A 79 5.48 -17.53 -11.67
C ARG A 79 5.00 -17.68 -13.10
N MET A 80 3.78 -18.20 -13.32
CA MET A 80 3.28 -18.46 -14.67
C MET A 80 1.76 -18.40 -14.79
N ALA A 81 1.30 -18.27 -16.01
CA ALA A 81 -0.08 -18.42 -16.50
C ALA A 81 -0.95 -17.16 -16.43
N GLU A 82 -0.57 -16.07 -15.80
CA GLU A 82 -1.39 -14.86 -15.64
C GLU A 82 -1.84 -14.20 -16.94
N PHE A 83 -1.15 -14.47 -18.05
CA PHE A 83 -1.46 -13.91 -19.38
C PHE A 83 -1.87 -14.99 -20.40
N ALA A 84 -2.11 -16.21 -19.95
CA ALA A 84 -2.22 -17.38 -20.83
C ALA A 84 -3.66 -17.87 -21.06
N TRP A 85 -4.70 -17.01 -20.84
CA TRP A 85 -6.09 -17.48 -21.00
C TRP A 85 -6.38 -18.03 -22.40
N SER A 86 -5.95 -17.34 -23.47
CA SER A 86 -6.15 -17.84 -24.85
C SER A 86 -5.36 -19.10 -25.17
N THR A 87 -4.27 -19.39 -24.45
CA THR A 87 -3.54 -20.66 -24.56
C THR A 87 -4.34 -21.80 -23.89
N MET A 88 -4.92 -21.53 -22.72
CA MET A 88 -5.69 -22.51 -21.95
C MET A 88 -7.11 -22.71 -22.47
N GLU A 89 -7.71 -21.70 -23.11
CA GLU A 89 -9.07 -21.74 -23.69
C GLU A 89 -9.09 -20.93 -25.00
N PRO A 90 -8.51 -21.49 -26.08
CA PRO A 90 -8.42 -20.82 -27.39
C PRO A 90 -9.78 -20.50 -28.02
N THR A 91 -10.78 -21.32 -27.76
CA THR A 91 -12.18 -21.06 -28.08
C THR A 91 -13.05 -21.41 -26.88
N GLN A 92 -14.17 -20.71 -26.75
CA GLN A 92 -15.05 -20.85 -25.59
C GLN A 92 -15.42 -22.32 -25.29
N GLY A 93 -15.10 -22.79 -24.10
CA GLY A 93 -15.40 -24.12 -23.62
C GLY A 93 -14.40 -25.19 -24.03
N ASN A 94 -13.41 -24.88 -24.86
CA ASN A 94 -12.36 -25.83 -25.28
C ASN A 94 -11.09 -25.56 -24.45
N PHE A 95 -10.84 -26.40 -23.43
CA PHE A 95 -9.76 -26.21 -22.48
C PHE A 95 -8.59 -27.17 -22.76
N ASP A 96 -7.37 -26.59 -22.75
CA ASP A 96 -6.12 -27.35 -22.85
C ASP A 96 -5.09 -26.78 -21.85
N PHE A 97 -4.72 -27.58 -20.85
CA PHE A 97 -3.73 -27.28 -19.87
C PHE A 97 -2.42 -28.05 -20.05
N SER A 98 -2.26 -28.77 -21.17
CA SER A 98 -1.15 -29.68 -21.40
C SER A 98 0.22 -29.02 -21.34
N VAL A 99 0.36 -27.80 -21.88
CA VAL A 99 1.60 -27.02 -21.87
C VAL A 99 2.02 -26.76 -20.43
N PHE A 100 1.11 -26.24 -19.59
CA PHE A 100 1.40 -25.91 -18.20
C PHE A 100 1.68 -27.14 -17.36
N LYS A 101 0.94 -28.25 -17.59
CA LYS A 101 1.20 -29.48 -16.88
C LYS A 101 2.60 -30.03 -17.20
N ASN A 102 3.01 -30.06 -18.47
CA ASN A 102 4.35 -30.48 -18.87
C ASN A 102 5.45 -29.62 -18.21
N VAL A 103 5.28 -28.29 -18.21
CA VAL A 103 6.23 -27.38 -17.56
C VAL A 103 6.29 -27.67 -16.05
N MET A 104 5.14 -27.81 -15.39
CA MET A 104 5.06 -28.05 -13.95
C MET A 104 5.66 -29.41 -13.56
N ASP A 105 5.47 -30.46 -14.37
CA ASP A 105 6.10 -31.78 -14.17
C ASP A 105 7.63 -31.67 -14.20
N LYS A 106 8.19 -30.94 -15.16
CA LYS A 106 9.63 -30.70 -15.31
C LYS A 106 10.19 -29.83 -14.17
N MET A 107 9.48 -28.75 -13.79
CA MET A 107 9.85 -27.90 -12.67
C MET A 107 9.87 -28.69 -11.36
N HIS A 108 8.85 -29.54 -11.12
CA HIS A 108 8.81 -30.40 -9.96
C HIS A 108 9.99 -31.37 -9.89
N ALA A 109 10.31 -32.04 -11.00
CA ALA A 109 11.45 -32.96 -11.09
C ALA A 109 12.80 -32.26 -10.81
N ALA A 110 12.89 -30.97 -11.15
CA ALA A 110 14.07 -30.14 -10.90
C ALA A 110 14.08 -29.45 -9.52
N GLY A 111 13.04 -29.61 -8.68
CA GLY A 111 12.92 -28.96 -7.39
C GLY A 111 12.63 -27.45 -7.47
N ILE A 112 12.19 -26.94 -8.62
CA ILE A 112 11.70 -25.58 -8.80
C ILE A 112 10.21 -25.55 -8.50
N GLN A 113 9.77 -24.61 -7.67
CA GLN A 113 8.39 -24.45 -7.28
C GLN A 113 7.64 -23.47 -8.19
N VAL A 114 6.32 -23.52 -8.17
CA VAL A 114 5.46 -22.72 -9.06
C VAL A 114 4.48 -21.88 -8.26
N VAL A 115 4.40 -20.59 -8.58
CA VAL A 115 3.24 -19.73 -8.28
C VAL A 115 2.35 -19.76 -9.51
N LEU A 116 1.15 -20.33 -9.34
CA LEU A 116 0.18 -20.47 -10.43
C LEU A 116 -0.80 -19.32 -10.43
N CYS A 117 -0.94 -18.60 -11.56
CA CYS A 117 -1.73 -17.39 -11.62
C CYS A 117 -3.06 -17.60 -12.34
N THR A 118 -4.14 -16.96 -11.85
CA THR A 118 -5.40 -16.92 -12.61
C THR A 118 -5.26 -15.98 -13.80
N PRO A 119 -5.73 -16.35 -15.01
CA PRO A 119 -5.39 -15.63 -16.25
C PRO A 119 -6.35 -14.48 -16.58
N THR A 120 -7.09 -13.99 -15.60
CA THR A 120 -8.21 -13.07 -15.82
C THR A 120 -7.78 -11.65 -16.25
N ALA A 121 -6.49 -11.32 -16.12
CA ALA A 121 -5.93 -10.05 -16.60
C ALA A 121 -6.01 -9.89 -18.13
N THR A 122 -5.94 -11.00 -18.88
CA THR A 122 -5.91 -11.01 -20.37
C THR A 122 -7.06 -11.82 -20.93
N PRO A 123 -8.30 -11.26 -20.91
CA PRO A 123 -9.46 -11.93 -21.47
C PRO A 123 -9.26 -12.25 -22.97
N PRO A 124 -9.63 -13.46 -23.44
CA PRO A 124 -9.45 -13.85 -24.83
C PRO A 124 -10.39 -13.08 -25.77
N VAL A 125 -10.01 -12.99 -27.05
CA VAL A 125 -10.76 -12.25 -28.09
C VAL A 125 -12.21 -12.71 -28.17
N TRP A 126 -12.49 -14.02 -28.09
CA TRP A 126 -13.85 -14.57 -28.17
C TRP A 126 -14.79 -14.07 -27.07
N LEU A 127 -14.25 -13.59 -25.94
CA LEU A 127 -15.06 -13.05 -24.83
C LEU A 127 -15.59 -11.64 -25.13
N THR A 128 -14.83 -10.80 -25.84
CA THR A 128 -15.14 -9.39 -26.06
C THR A 128 -15.48 -9.05 -27.52
N HIS A 129 -15.07 -9.87 -28.51
CA HIS A 129 -15.37 -9.62 -29.91
C HIS A 129 -16.88 -9.68 -30.18
N GLY A 130 -17.39 -8.60 -30.77
CA GLY A 130 -18.83 -8.44 -31.00
C GLY A 130 -19.67 -8.11 -29.76
N HIS A 131 -19.03 -7.89 -28.62
CA HIS A 131 -19.65 -7.66 -27.32
C HIS A 131 -19.09 -6.41 -26.62
N PRO A 132 -19.28 -5.21 -27.19
CA PRO A 132 -18.76 -3.97 -26.59
C PRO A 132 -19.28 -3.70 -25.17
N GLU A 133 -20.48 -4.20 -24.84
CA GLU A 133 -21.08 -4.10 -23.51
C GLU A 133 -20.28 -4.83 -22.41
N ARG A 134 -19.37 -5.73 -22.78
CA ARG A 134 -18.47 -6.45 -21.85
C ARG A 134 -17.19 -5.71 -21.55
N CYS A 135 -16.94 -4.60 -22.22
CA CYS A 135 -15.72 -3.81 -22.07
C CYS A 135 -15.91 -2.64 -21.12
N HIS A 136 -14.81 -2.20 -20.53
CA HIS A 136 -14.74 -0.96 -19.76
C HIS A 136 -15.22 0.25 -20.59
N LYS A 137 -15.91 1.17 -19.92
CA LYS A 137 -16.24 2.48 -20.48
C LYS A 137 -15.59 3.56 -19.60
N ASN A 138 -14.96 4.55 -20.19
CA ASN A 138 -14.39 5.67 -19.45
C ASN A 138 -15.45 6.72 -19.08
N ASP A 139 -15.03 7.77 -18.35
CA ASP A 139 -15.89 8.87 -17.89
C ASP A 139 -16.48 9.73 -19.02
N LYS A 140 -15.94 9.63 -20.25
CA LYS A 140 -16.46 10.30 -21.46
C LYS A 140 -17.43 9.43 -22.25
N GLY A 141 -17.67 8.20 -21.81
CA GLY A 141 -18.52 7.24 -22.50
C GLY A 141 -17.82 6.45 -23.61
N GLU A 142 -16.50 6.56 -23.76
CA GLU A 142 -15.73 5.81 -24.75
C GLU A 142 -15.52 4.37 -24.25
N ILE A 143 -15.84 3.40 -25.12
CA ILE A 143 -15.70 1.99 -24.81
C ILE A 143 -14.26 1.56 -25.11
N MET A 144 -13.61 0.87 -24.16
CA MET A 144 -12.28 0.32 -24.36
C MET A 144 -12.33 -0.83 -25.35
N SER A 145 -11.47 -0.79 -26.36
CA SER A 145 -11.32 -1.90 -27.32
C SER A 145 -10.61 -3.08 -26.69
N HIS A 146 -10.75 -4.25 -27.31
CA HIS A 146 -9.89 -5.38 -27.00
C HIS A 146 -8.42 -4.97 -27.17
N GLY A 147 -7.62 -5.21 -26.14
CA GLY A 147 -6.20 -4.84 -26.07
C GLY A 147 -5.38 -5.91 -25.36
N ALA A 148 -4.23 -5.53 -24.86
CA ALA A 148 -3.35 -6.49 -24.17
C ALA A 148 -3.99 -7.02 -22.87
N ARG A 149 -4.48 -6.12 -21.99
CA ARG A 149 -5.05 -6.52 -20.71
C ARG A 149 -6.04 -5.47 -20.15
N GLN A 150 -6.88 -5.89 -19.20
CA GLN A 150 -7.78 -5.06 -18.37
C GLN A 150 -8.86 -4.29 -19.15
N HIS A 151 -9.16 -4.66 -20.40
CA HIS A 151 -10.19 -4.02 -21.21
C HIS A 151 -11.60 -4.53 -20.90
N ALA A 152 -11.75 -5.72 -20.33
CA ALA A 152 -13.06 -6.29 -19.97
C ALA A 152 -13.54 -5.77 -18.61
N SER A 153 -14.85 -5.49 -18.52
CA SER A 153 -15.50 -5.05 -17.29
C SER A 153 -15.79 -6.25 -16.38
N TYR A 154 -15.15 -6.30 -15.22
CA TYR A 154 -15.45 -7.28 -14.17
C TYR A 154 -16.85 -7.09 -13.54
N GLU A 155 -17.55 -6.01 -13.85
CA GLU A 155 -18.92 -5.79 -13.45
C GLU A 155 -19.92 -6.57 -14.31
N HIS A 156 -19.55 -6.93 -15.55
CA HIS A 156 -20.45 -7.61 -16.48
C HIS A 156 -20.61 -9.09 -16.13
N PRO A 157 -21.88 -9.60 -16.00
CA PRO A 157 -22.13 -10.98 -15.57
C PRO A 157 -21.50 -12.04 -16.45
N ALA A 158 -21.49 -11.84 -17.78
CA ALA A 158 -20.88 -12.80 -18.70
C ALA A 158 -19.35 -12.85 -18.55
N VAL A 159 -18.68 -11.72 -18.29
CA VAL A 159 -17.25 -11.66 -18.03
C VAL A 159 -16.93 -12.40 -16.73
N ARG A 160 -17.65 -12.09 -15.63
CA ARG A 160 -17.47 -12.80 -14.35
C ARG A 160 -17.67 -14.30 -14.48
N LYS A 161 -18.73 -14.73 -15.20
CA LYS A 161 -18.99 -16.15 -15.46
C LYS A 161 -17.82 -16.82 -16.16
N ALA A 162 -17.28 -16.20 -17.21
CA ALA A 162 -16.13 -16.73 -17.94
C ALA A 162 -14.89 -16.81 -17.05
N CYS A 163 -14.58 -15.73 -16.28
CA CYS A 163 -13.49 -15.72 -15.29
C CYS A 163 -13.61 -16.89 -14.30
N PHE A 164 -14.75 -17.07 -13.68
CA PHE A 164 -14.94 -18.17 -12.72
C PHE A 164 -14.88 -19.54 -13.38
N THR A 165 -15.31 -19.66 -14.63
CA THR A 165 -15.21 -20.93 -15.37
C THR A 165 -13.77 -21.35 -15.60
N ILE A 166 -12.91 -20.44 -16.10
CA ILE A 166 -11.48 -20.76 -16.32
C ILE A 166 -10.76 -21.01 -14.99
N ILE A 167 -11.04 -20.22 -13.93
CA ILE A 167 -10.45 -20.40 -12.61
C ILE A 167 -10.82 -21.77 -12.03
N GLU A 168 -12.08 -22.19 -12.10
CA GLU A 168 -12.51 -23.50 -11.59
C GLU A 168 -11.88 -24.64 -12.38
N ARG A 169 -11.82 -24.55 -13.72
CA ARG A 169 -11.15 -25.54 -14.57
C ARG A 169 -9.68 -25.67 -14.23
N MET A 170 -8.97 -24.56 -14.22
CA MET A 170 -7.55 -24.49 -13.89
C MET A 170 -7.26 -25.02 -12.48
N SER A 171 -8.05 -24.62 -11.48
CA SER A 171 -7.87 -25.07 -10.09
C SER A 171 -8.09 -26.57 -9.94
N ARG A 172 -9.03 -27.14 -10.69
CA ARG A 172 -9.31 -28.59 -10.70
C ARG A 172 -8.18 -29.38 -11.34
N GLU A 173 -7.66 -28.91 -12.48
CA GLU A 173 -6.66 -29.63 -13.29
C GLU A 173 -5.24 -29.47 -12.74
N LEU A 174 -4.88 -28.28 -12.26
CA LEU A 174 -3.51 -27.92 -11.91
C LEU A 174 -3.31 -27.62 -10.40
N GLY A 175 -4.36 -27.26 -9.68
CA GLY A 175 -4.25 -26.69 -8.34
C GLY A 175 -3.72 -27.62 -7.24
N ARG A 176 -3.62 -28.92 -7.51
CA ARG A 176 -3.02 -29.94 -6.60
C ARG A 176 -1.69 -30.46 -7.10
N HIS A 177 -1.13 -29.86 -8.13
CA HIS A 177 0.16 -30.29 -8.65
C HIS A 177 1.26 -30.07 -7.61
N PRO A 178 2.17 -31.03 -7.37
CA PRO A 178 3.13 -30.98 -6.28
C PRO A 178 4.17 -29.83 -6.40
N SER A 179 4.34 -29.25 -7.59
CA SER A 179 5.20 -28.06 -7.76
C SER A 179 4.54 -26.77 -7.28
N VAL A 180 3.20 -26.70 -7.19
CA VAL A 180 2.49 -25.46 -6.86
C VAL A 180 2.57 -25.19 -5.36
N ILE A 181 3.05 -24.01 -4.99
CA ILE A 181 3.19 -23.58 -3.59
C ILE A 181 2.25 -22.41 -3.23
N ALA A 182 1.79 -21.67 -4.22
CA ALA A 182 0.88 -20.56 -4.03
C ALA A 182 0.10 -20.26 -5.31
N TRP A 183 -1.01 -19.52 -5.14
CA TRP A 183 -1.78 -18.91 -6.21
C TRP A 183 -1.58 -17.40 -6.22
N GLN A 184 -1.50 -16.80 -7.40
CA GLN A 184 -1.71 -15.39 -7.60
C GLN A 184 -3.04 -15.14 -8.28
N LEU A 185 -3.84 -14.21 -7.75
CA LEU A 185 -5.07 -13.76 -8.41
C LEU A 185 -4.74 -12.74 -9.48
N ASP A 186 -5.16 -13.00 -10.76
CA ASP A 186 -5.05 -12.03 -11.85
C ASP A 186 -3.61 -11.48 -12.01
N ASN A 187 -3.46 -10.27 -12.54
CA ASN A 187 -2.20 -9.52 -12.56
C ASN A 187 -2.46 -8.02 -12.46
N GLU A 188 -1.88 -7.37 -11.47
CA GLU A 188 -1.90 -5.91 -11.29
C GLU A 188 -3.31 -5.31 -11.52
N MET A 189 -4.31 -5.81 -10.82
CA MET A 189 -5.69 -5.34 -11.00
C MET A 189 -5.79 -3.83 -10.94
N LYS A 190 -6.47 -3.24 -11.95
CA LYS A 190 -6.67 -1.79 -12.06
C LYS A 190 -5.39 -0.95 -12.17
N ALA A 191 -4.29 -1.53 -12.64
CA ALA A 191 -3.06 -0.78 -12.91
C ALA A 191 -3.22 0.21 -14.09
N HIS A 192 -3.99 -0.17 -15.10
CA HIS A 192 -4.13 0.59 -16.36
C HIS A 192 -5.49 1.24 -16.58
N VAL A 193 -6.47 0.92 -15.73
CA VAL A 193 -7.83 1.46 -15.80
C VAL A 193 -8.24 2.03 -14.44
N SER A 194 -9.01 3.11 -14.47
CA SER A 194 -9.57 3.74 -13.29
C SER A 194 -10.98 3.20 -12.99
N GLU A 195 -11.93 4.08 -12.77
CA GLU A 195 -13.34 3.77 -12.57
C GLU A 195 -13.93 3.18 -13.86
N ASP A 196 -14.88 2.26 -13.71
CA ASP A 196 -15.64 1.67 -14.83
C ASP A 196 -17.01 2.32 -14.93
N TYR A 197 -17.34 2.86 -16.10
CA TYR A 197 -18.61 3.52 -16.39
C TYR A 197 -19.48 2.72 -17.38
N SER A 198 -19.24 1.41 -17.49
CA SER A 198 -20.09 0.50 -18.27
C SER A 198 -21.50 0.42 -17.68
N ASP A 199 -22.48 0.05 -18.48
CA ASP A 199 -23.86 -0.07 -18.03
C ASP A 199 -24.03 -1.08 -16.90
N ALA A 200 -23.21 -2.15 -16.90
CA ALA A 200 -23.15 -3.14 -15.82
C ALA A 200 -22.59 -2.51 -14.52
N ALA A 201 -21.54 -1.68 -14.62
CA ALA A 201 -20.99 -0.96 -13.47
C ALA A 201 -22.02 0.02 -12.89
N ILE A 202 -22.73 0.78 -13.73
CA ILE A 202 -23.78 1.70 -13.27
C ILE A 202 -24.92 0.95 -12.58
N ALA A 203 -25.34 -0.19 -13.12
CA ALA A 203 -26.37 -1.02 -12.46
C ALA A 203 -25.92 -1.54 -11.09
N ASN A 204 -24.64 -1.91 -10.94
CA ASN A 204 -24.07 -2.35 -9.66
C ASN A 204 -23.84 -1.17 -8.70
N TRP A 205 -23.49 0.02 -9.21
CA TRP A 205 -23.44 1.27 -8.47
C TRP A 205 -24.78 1.56 -7.76
N HIS A 206 -25.90 1.49 -8.47
CA HIS A 206 -27.22 1.69 -7.87
C HIS A 206 -27.54 0.65 -6.78
N LYS A 207 -27.12 -0.61 -6.96
CA LYS A 207 -27.25 -1.64 -5.91
C LYS A 207 -26.40 -1.31 -4.68
N TRP A 208 -25.17 -0.84 -4.91
CA TRP A 208 -24.25 -0.44 -3.84
C TRP A 208 -24.82 0.74 -3.04
N LEU A 209 -25.39 1.76 -3.71
CA LEU A 209 -26.06 2.88 -3.06
C LEU A 209 -27.27 2.40 -2.22
N LYS A 210 -28.12 1.54 -2.78
CA LYS A 210 -29.26 0.96 -2.06
C LYS A 210 -28.83 0.20 -0.79
N LYS A 211 -27.75 -0.57 -0.88
CA LYS A 211 -27.18 -1.30 0.26
C LYS A 211 -26.67 -0.34 1.33
N ARG A 212 -26.01 0.77 0.94
CA ARG A 212 -25.38 1.74 1.83
C ARG A 212 -26.41 2.64 2.53
N PHE A 213 -27.31 3.24 1.78
CA PHE A 213 -28.22 4.28 2.28
C PHE A 213 -29.62 3.78 2.65
N LYS A 214 -30.05 2.62 2.15
CA LYS A 214 -31.39 2.02 2.32
C LYS A 214 -32.52 2.82 1.68
N HIS A 215 -32.55 4.14 1.88
CA HIS A 215 -33.59 5.06 1.37
C HIS A 215 -32.92 6.24 0.65
N ILE A 216 -33.53 6.71 -0.42
CA ILE A 216 -32.97 7.81 -1.23
C ILE A 216 -32.87 9.12 -0.43
N ASP A 217 -33.80 9.38 0.48
CA ASP A 217 -33.76 10.56 1.33
C ASP A 217 -32.56 10.57 2.28
N ALA A 218 -32.10 9.38 2.73
CA ALA A 218 -30.90 9.26 3.53
C ALA A 218 -29.65 9.66 2.73
N LEU A 219 -29.56 9.27 1.46
CA LEU A 219 -28.52 9.72 0.54
C LEU A 219 -28.56 11.24 0.33
N ASN A 220 -29.75 11.77 -0.01
CA ASN A 220 -29.94 13.19 -0.23
C ASN A 220 -29.50 14.03 0.98
N LYS A 221 -29.89 13.60 2.17
CA LYS A 221 -29.48 14.24 3.43
C LYS A 221 -27.98 14.16 3.66
N ALA A 222 -27.38 12.99 3.43
CA ALA A 222 -25.96 12.76 3.68
C ALA A 222 -25.06 13.54 2.70
N TRP A 223 -25.47 13.68 1.45
CA TRP A 223 -24.72 14.37 0.40
C TRP A 223 -25.10 15.85 0.22
N GLY A 224 -26.14 16.32 0.90
CA GLY A 224 -26.62 17.69 0.76
C GLY A 224 -27.10 18.03 -0.67
N THR A 225 -27.83 17.12 -1.31
CA THR A 225 -28.12 17.16 -2.75
C THR A 225 -29.09 18.29 -3.18
N HIS A 226 -29.65 19.06 -2.26
CA HIS A 226 -30.43 20.25 -2.61
C HIS A 226 -29.59 21.34 -3.29
N ILE A 227 -28.24 21.33 -3.07
CA ILE A 227 -27.35 22.29 -3.75
C ILE A 227 -27.42 22.10 -5.27
N TRP A 228 -27.64 23.19 -5.99
CA TRP A 228 -27.70 23.23 -7.45
C TRP A 228 -28.65 22.18 -8.05
N SER A 229 -29.79 21.95 -7.40
CA SER A 229 -30.87 21.07 -7.86
C SER A 229 -30.47 19.62 -8.14
N GLN A 230 -29.56 19.07 -7.34
CA GLN A 230 -29.09 17.68 -7.48
C GLN A 230 -29.93 16.69 -6.67
N TYR A 231 -31.15 17.05 -6.22
CA TYR A 231 -32.02 16.20 -5.41
C TYR A 231 -32.57 15.00 -6.21
N TYR A 232 -32.42 13.81 -5.68
CA TYR A 232 -32.83 12.55 -6.31
C TYR A 232 -34.10 12.01 -5.66
N THR A 233 -35.01 11.42 -6.45
CA THR A 233 -36.25 10.75 -5.96
C THR A 233 -36.13 9.23 -6.04
N ALA A 234 -35.12 8.71 -6.73
CA ALA A 234 -34.81 7.28 -6.83
C ALA A 234 -33.30 7.06 -6.99
N PHE A 235 -32.79 5.92 -6.56
CA PHE A 235 -31.38 5.59 -6.71
C PHE A 235 -30.93 5.51 -8.18
N GLU A 236 -31.82 5.11 -9.06
CA GLU A 236 -31.56 5.02 -10.52
C GLU A 236 -31.30 6.38 -11.17
N GLN A 237 -31.66 7.49 -10.51
CA GLN A 237 -31.36 8.85 -10.95
C GLN A 237 -29.96 9.33 -10.53
N VAL A 238 -29.31 8.63 -9.59
CA VAL A 238 -27.98 9.02 -9.13
C VAL A 238 -26.95 8.63 -10.19
N PRO A 239 -26.32 9.61 -10.90
CA PRO A 239 -25.41 9.28 -11.98
C PRO A 239 -24.11 8.65 -11.45
N ALA A 240 -23.38 7.99 -12.33
CA ALA A 240 -21.95 7.76 -12.13
C ALA A 240 -21.19 9.10 -12.25
N SER A 241 -19.94 9.16 -11.80
CA SER A 241 -19.12 10.37 -11.88
C SER A 241 -18.56 10.62 -13.29
N VAL A 242 -19.42 10.53 -14.31
CA VAL A 242 -19.07 10.80 -15.71
C VAL A 242 -18.71 12.27 -15.95
N THR A 243 -18.04 12.56 -17.07
CA THR A 243 -17.69 13.94 -17.45
C THR A 243 -18.91 14.82 -17.57
N THR A 244 -18.89 15.98 -16.93
CA THR A 244 -19.93 17.01 -16.96
C THR A 244 -19.33 18.38 -17.30
N PRO A 245 -20.16 19.37 -17.74
CA PRO A 245 -19.67 20.72 -18.07
C PRO A 245 -18.95 21.43 -16.92
N PHE A 246 -19.32 21.15 -15.67
CA PHE A 246 -18.61 21.63 -14.49
C PHE A 246 -18.12 20.43 -13.66
N LEU A 247 -18.59 20.26 -12.45
CA LEU A 247 -18.18 19.18 -11.56
C LEU A 247 -19.39 18.53 -10.90
N HIS A 248 -19.29 17.26 -10.61
CA HIS A 248 -20.24 16.58 -9.72
C HIS A 248 -20.03 17.01 -8.27
N ASN A 249 -21.00 16.73 -7.43
CA ASN A 249 -20.89 16.79 -5.98
C ASN A 249 -19.70 15.93 -5.51
N ALA A 250 -18.86 16.45 -4.63
CA ALA A 250 -17.69 15.75 -4.10
C ALA A 250 -18.05 14.40 -3.45
N SER A 251 -19.21 14.34 -2.77
CA SER A 251 -19.72 13.10 -2.19
C SER A 251 -19.95 12.02 -3.25
N LEU A 252 -20.54 12.39 -4.39
CA LEU A 252 -20.78 11.47 -5.50
C LEU A 252 -19.46 10.94 -6.08
N ILE A 253 -18.50 11.85 -6.39
CA ILE A 253 -17.23 11.46 -7.01
C ILE A 253 -16.47 10.50 -6.09
N THR A 254 -16.34 10.85 -4.80
CA THR A 254 -15.65 10.00 -3.81
C THR A 254 -16.35 8.66 -3.63
N ALA A 255 -17.68 8.67 -3.52
CA ALA A 255 -18.46 7.43 -3.36
C ALA A 255 -18.33 6.51 -4.60
N TYR A 256 -18.31 7.09 -5.82
CA TYR A 256 -18.12 6.29 -7.03
C TYR A 256 -16.73 5.66 -7.13
N LYS A 257 -15.67 6.43 -6.76
CA LYS A 257 -14.31 5.89 -6.63
C LYS A 257 -14.25 4.73 -5.64
N MET A 258 -14.84 4.91 -4.46
CA MET A 258 -14.89 3.87 -3.44
C MET A 258 -15.66 2.63 -3.92
N PHE A 259 -16.83 2.82 -4.55
CA PHE A 259 -17.58 1.72 -5.17
C PHE A 259 -16.72 0.90 -6.14
N CYS A 260 -16.08 1.54 -7.11
CA CYS A 260 -15.26 0.84 -8.10
C CYS A 260 -14.09 0.08 -7.46
N ARG A 261 -13.44 0.67 -6.45
CA ARG A 261 -12.30 0.06 -5.73
C ARG A 261 -12.73 -1.11 -4.84
N GLU A 262 -13.85 -0.97 -4.14
CA GLU A 262 -14.43 -2.04 -3.32
C GLU A 262 -14.93 -3.20 -4.18
N SER A 263 -15.56 -2.92 -5.33
CA SER A 263 -16.07 -3.95 -6.24
C SER A 263 -14.97 -4.85 -6.78
N VAL A 264 -13.80 -4.29 -7.10
CA VAL A 264 -12.63 -5.08 -7.53
C VAL A 264 -12.11 -5.94 -6.38
N ALA A 265 -11.99 -5.40 -5.18
CA ALA A 265 -11.60 -6.19 -4.00
C ALA A 265 -12.59 -7.35 -3.75
N ASP A 266 -13.91 -7.11 -3.91
CA ASP A 266 -14.93 -8.16 -3.81
C ASP A 266 -14.82 -9.21 -4.93
N PHE A 267 -14.39 -8.80 -6.14
CA PHE A 267 -14.09 -9.73 -7.22
C PHE A 267 -12.87 -10.61 -6.90
N MET A 268 -11.83 -10.06 -6.27
CA MET A 268 -10.68 -10.84 -5.80
C MET A 268 -11.12 -11.88 -4.76
N VAL A 269 -11.96 -11.49 -3.79
CA VAL A 269 -12.52 -12.43 -2.80
C VAL A 269 -13.29 -13.55 -3.49
N ALA A 270 -14.10 -13.24 -4.48
CA ALA A 270 -14.86 -14.25 -5.23
C ALA A 270 -13.95 -15.19 -6.07
N GLN A 271 -12.83 -14.70 -6.60
CA GLN A 271 -11.81 -15.55 -7.26
C GLN A 271 -11.18 -16.51 -6.24
N ARG A 272 -10.74 -15.99 -5.06
CA ARG A 272 -10.24 -16.83 -3.97
C ARG A 272 -11.24 -17.95 -3.62
N ASP A 273 -12.51 -17.59 -3.41
CA ASP A 273 -13.54 -18.56 -3.03
C ASP A 273 -13.76 -19.62 -4.12
N SER A 274 -13.54 -19.28 -5.39
CA SER A 274 -13.58 -20.23 -6.51
C SER A 274 -12.40 -21.20 -6.47
N ILE A 275 -11.19 -20.72 -6.20
CA ILE A 275 -9.97 -21.55 -6.05
C ILE A 275 -10.12 -22.48 -4.84
N ARG A 276 -10.63 -21.98 -3.70
CA ARG A 276 -10.78 -22.72 -2.44
C ARG A 276 -11.66 -23.96 -2.53
N LYS A 277 -12.48 -24.10 -3.58
CA LYS A 277 -13.24 -25.33 -3.82
C LYS A 277 -12.32 -26.52 -4.16
N TYR A 278 -11.10 -26.28 -4.63
CA TYR A 278 -10.21 -27.29 -5.18
C TYR A 278 -8.78 -27.26 -4.63
N SER A 279 -8.37 -26.16 -4.01
CA SER A 279 -6.99 -25.96 -3.53
C SER A 279 -6.96 -25.18 -2.22
N ASP A 280 -6.18 -25.67 -1.24
CA ASP A 280 -5.94 -25.03 0.06
C ASP A 280 -4.61 -24.26 0.09
N LEU A 281 -3.91 -24.16 -1.05
CA LEU A 281 -2.63 -23.45 -1.14
C LEU A 281 -2.80 -21.95 -0.89
N PRO A 282 -1.78 -21.29 -0.35
CA PRO A 282 -1.82 -19.84 -0.10
C PRO A 282 -2.13 -19.03 -1.36
N ILE A 283 -2.85 -17.93 -1.19
CA ILE A 283 -3.28 -17.04 -2.26
C ILE A 283 -2.72 -15.65 -2.02
N THR A 284 -2.24 -14.99 -3.05
CA THR A 284 -1.78 -13.61 -3.05
C THR A 284 -2.26 -12.85 -4.30
N HIS A 285 -1.95 -11.57 -4.37
CA HIS A 285 -2.10 -10.71 -5.54
C HIS A 285 -0.94 -9.72 -5.61
N ASN A 286 -0.36 -9.52 -6.78
CA ASN A 286 0.72 -8.56 -7.01
C ASN A 286 0.17 -7.12 -7.07
N ASP A 287 0.09 -6.47 -5.92
CA ASP A 287 -0.49 -5.15 -5.71
C ASP A 287 0.54 -4.01 -5.93
N ASN A 288 0.09 -2.78 -5.95
CA ASN A 288 0.91 -1.57 -5.85
C ASN A 288 0.04 -0.41 -5.32
N PRO A 289 0.55 0.43 -4.39
CA PRO A 289 -0.23 1.54 -3.83
C PRO A 289 -0.71 2.58 -4.86
N ALA A 290 -0.27 2.47 -6.12
CA ALA A 290 -0.75 3.30 -7.23
C ALA A 290 -2.02 2.76 -7.90
N PHE A 291 -2.34 1.47 -7.75
CA PHE A 291 -3.47 0.86 -8.46
C PHE A 291 -4.82 1.35 -7.92
N ASN A 292 -5.85 1.29 -8.77
CA ASN A 292 -7.18 1.81 -8.44
C ASN A 292 -8.05 0.75 -7.75
N ILE A 293 -7.52 0.16 -6.68
CA ILE A 293 -8.21 -0.81 -5.83
C ILE A 293 -8.32 -0.27 -4.40
N HIS A 294 -9.16 -0.89 -3.60
CA HIS A 294 -9.20 -0.68 -2.15
C HIS A 294 -8.18 -1.63 -1.51
N HIS A 295 -6.97 -1.12 -1.22
CA HIS A 295 -5.83 -1.95 -0.80
C HIS A 295 -6.12 -2.73 0.48
N GLU A 296 -6.61 -2.08 1.54
CA GLU A 296 -6.93 -2.77 2.79
C GLU A 296 -7.99 -3.88 2.60
N ARG A 297 -9.03 -3.62 1.77
CA ARG A 297 -10.08 -4.61 1.50
C ARG A 297 -9.58 -5.76 0.63
N SER A 298 -8.64 -5.51 -0.28
CA SER A 298 -8.05 -6.56 -1.12
C SER A 298 -7.30 -7.62 -0.32
N MET A 299 -6.77 -7.26 0.87
CA MET A 299 -6.11 -8.22 1.76
C MET A 299 -7.05 -9.32 2.25
N LEU A 300 -8.37 -9.11 2.24
CA LEU A 300 -9.35 -10.16 2.57
C LEU A 300 -9.33 -11.35 1.58
N ALA A 301 -8.80 -11.14 0.39
CA ALA A 301 -8.66 -12.20 -0.63
C ALA A 301 -7.32 -12.97 -0.52
N GLN A 302 -6.41 -12.54 0.33
CA GLN A 302 -5.02 -12.95 0.35
C GLN A 302 -4.64 -13.63 1.67
N ASP A 303 -3.76 -14.62 1.60
CA ASP A 303 -3.18 -15.28 2.79
C ASP A 303 -1.82 -14.68 3.14
N PHE A 304 -1.15 -14.05 2.19
CA PHE A 304 0.06 -13.25 2.37
C PHE A 304 0.08 -12.13 1.33
N ALA A 305 0.69 -11.02 1.67
CA ALA A 305 0.76 -9.86 0.77
C ALA A 305 1.88 -10.02 -0.26
N SER A 306 1.64 -9.57 -1.49
CA SER A 306 2.71 -9.36 -2.46
C SER A 306 2.49 -8.08 -3.26
N TYR A 307 3.57 -7.56 -3.85
CA TYR A 307 3.51 -6.33 -4.61
C TYR A 307 4.55 -6.29 -5.72
N ASP A 308 4.35 -5.37 -6.67
CA ASP A 308 5.27 -5.09 -7.75
C ASP A 308 5.92 -3.72 -7.57
N ALA A 309 7.20 -3.63 -7.86
CA ALA A 309 7.93 -2.38 -7.80
C ALA A 309 9.06 -2.36 -8.84
N TYR A 310 9.11 -1.27 -9.59
CA TYR A 310 10.15 -1.01 -10.58
C TYR A 310 10.86 0.30 -10.26
N PRO A 311 11.61 0.38 -9.14
CA PRO A 311 12.30 1.61 -8.77
C PRO A 311 13.51 1.86 -9.65
N THR A 312 13.80 3.13 -9.91
CA THR A 312 15.16 3.52 -10.25
C THR A 312 16.03 3.53 -8.98
N ALA A 313 17.34 3.51 -9.11
CA ALA A 313 18.22 3.57 -7.93
C ALA A 313 17.98 4.81 -7.06
N ALA A 314 17.55 5.94 -7.65
CA ALA A 314 17.17 7.14 -6.91
C ALA A 314 15.86 7.00 -6.11
N GLN A 315 15.03 6.01 -6.43
CA GLN A 315 13.73 5.75 -5.80
C GLN A 315 13.77 4.63 -4.73
N TRP A 316 14.95 4.23 -4.28
CA TRP A 316 15.12 3.15 -3.29
C TRP A 316 14.27 3.32 -2.02
N SER A 317 14.05 4.57 -1.56
CA SER A 317 13.23 4.84 -0.38
C SER A 317 11.75 4.52 -0.57
N ALA A 318 11.24 4.63 -1.81
CA ALA A 318 9.87 4.20 -2.14
C ALA A 318 9.71 2.68 -2.08
N LEU A 319 10.79 1.93 -2.32
CA LEU A 319 10.81 0.48 -2.12
C LEU A 319 10.70 0.12 -0.63
N ALA A 320 11.48 0.80 0.23
CA ALA A 320 11.39 0.64 1.68
C ALA A 320 9.97 0.95 2.21
N PHE A 321 9.34 2.00 1.69
CA PHE A 321 7.95 2.35 2.02
C PHE A 321 6.98 1.22 1.67
N ARG A 322 7.05 0.67 0.45
CA ARG A 322 6.17 -0.44 0.04
C ARG A 322 6.40 -1.68 0.89
N SER A 323 7.66 -2.03 1.16
CA SER A 323 7.99 -3.15 2.04
C SER A 323 7.38 -2.98 3.44
N ASP A 324 7.47 -1.77 4.01
CA ASP A 324 6.91 -1.47 5.33
C ASP A 324 5.36 -1.52 5.33
N LEU A 325 4.70 -1.14 4.22
CA LEU A 325 3.26 -1.23 4.05
C LEU A 325 2.79 -2.69 3.93
N TYR A 326 3.38 -3.45 2.99
CA TYR A 326 2.93 -4.82 2.74
C TYR A 326 3.32 -5.80 3.83
N ARG A 327 4.42 -5.54 4.58
CA ARG A 327 4.75 -6.28 5.79
C ARG A 327 3.66 -6.18 6.86
N ALA A 328 3.08 -4.99 7.02
CA ALA A 328 2.03 -4.74 8.02
C ALA A 328 0.61 -5.07 7.52
N ALA A 329 0.44 -5.30 6.21
CA ALA A 329 -0.87 -5.47 5.58
C ALA A 329 -1.62 -6.72 6.07
N ILE A 330 -0.90 -7.82 6.29
CA ILE A 330 -1.45 -9.05 6.85
C ILE A 330 -0.58 -9.44 8.06
N PRO A 331 -1.03 -9.15 9.29
CA PRO A 331 -0.22 -9.34 10.49
C PRO A 331 0.29 -10.78 10.66
N GLY A 332 1.58 -10.90 10.97
CA GLY A 332 2.21 -12.19 11.21
C GLY A 332 2.51 -13.04 9.96
N LYS A 333 2.23 -12.50 8.77
CA LYS A 333 2.55 -13.14 7.50
C LYS A 333 3.75 -12.44 6.83
N PRO A 334 4.56 -13.16 6.03
CA PRO A 334 5.58 -12.52 5.21
C PRO A 334 4.94 -11.75 4.04
N PHE A 335 5.76 -10.99 3.33
CA PHE A 335 5.38 -10.43 2.04
C PHE A 335 6.39 -10.84 0.95
N TRP A 336 5.97 -10.75 -0.32
CA TRP A 336 6.87 -10.98 -1.47
C TRP A 336 6.91 -9.75 -2.38
N LEU A 337 8.10 -9.43 -2.90
CA LEU A 337 8.23 -8.63 -4.11
C LEU A 337 8.05 -9.58 -5.29
N MET A 338 6.91 -9.47 -5.98
CA MET A 338 6.53 -10.41 -7.04
C MET A 338 7.11 -10.01 -8.39
N GLU A 339 7.38 -8.72 -8.61
CA GLU A 339 8.01 -8.21 -9.81
C GLU A 339 8.97 -7.05 -9.52
N THR A 340 10.16 -7.13 -10.13
CA THR A 340 11.08 -6.02 -10.33
C THR A 340 11.86 -6.21 -11.63
N SER A 341 12.47 -5.15 -12.16
CA SER A 341 13.27 -5.24 -13.38
C SER A 341 14.67 -5.77 -13.10
N VAL A 342 15.18 -6.59 -14.01
CA VAL A 342 16.55 -7.14 -13.93
C VAL A 342 17.62 -6.05 -14.13
N ALA A 343 17.36 -5.08 -15.02
CA ALA A 343 18.26 -3.97 -15.31
C ALA A 343 17.55 -2.64 -15.54
N HIS A 344 16.38 -2.63 -16.17
CA HIS A 344 15.55 -1.45 -16.39
C HIS A 344 14.13 -1.84 -16.70
N ASN A 345 13.18 -0.99 -16.32
CA ASN A 345 11.78 -1.10 -16.72
C ASN A 345 11.54 -0.36 -18.04
N GLY A 346 10.68 -0.90 -18.91
CA GLY A 346 10.34 -0.26 -20.17
C GLY A 346 9.12 -0.85 -20.89
N TRP A 347 8.39 0.02 -21.56
CA TRP A 347 7.30 -0.33 -22.48
C TRP A 347 7.28 0.64 -23.66
N LEU A 348 6.44 0.41 -24.65
CA LEU A 348 6.34 1.31 -25.82
C LEU A 348 6.10 2.76 -25.38
N GLY A 349 6.94 3.65 -25.87
CA GLY A 349 6.89 5.10 -25.57
C GLY A 349 7.50 5.52 -24.24
N ASN A 350 7.97 4.59 -23.40
CA ASN A 350 8.58 4.93 -22.12
C ASN A 350 9.63 3.89 -21.69
N HIS A 351 10.69 4.34 -21.05
CA HIS A 351 11.68 3.50 -20.39
C HIS A 351 12.38 4.25 -19.26
N GLN A 352 12.84 3.51 -18.26
CA GLN A 352 13.61 4.05 -17.16
C GLN A 352 15.13 3.92 -17.43
N PRO A 353 15.97 4.70 -16.74
CA PRO A 353 17.42 4.49 -16.75
C PRO A 353 17.78 3.09 -16.25
N MET A 354 18.89 2.56 -16.78
CA MET A 354 19.43 1.30 -16.30
C MET A 354 19.87 1.39 -14.83
N HIS A 355 19.70 0.30 -14.11
CA HIS A 355 20.22 0.16 -12.76
C HIS A 355 21.74 0.25 -12.76
N PRO A 356 22.34 0.97 -11.80
CA PRO A 356 23.77 0.86 -11.55
C PRO A 356 24.16 -0.55 -11.11
N GLU A 357 25.41 -0.93 -11.39
CA GLU A 357 25.94 -2.22 -10.94
C GLU A 357 25.85 -2.36 -9.41
N GLY A 358 25.38 -3.49 -8.93
CA GLY A 358 25.18 -3.81 -7.51
C GLY A 358 23.82 -3.36 -6.93
N PHE A 359 23.09 -2.45 -7.60
CA PHE A 359 21.80 -1.98 -7.09
C PHE A 359 20.78 -3.10 -6.92
N LEU A 360 20.67 -4.03 -7.88
CA LEU A 360 19.70 -5.13 -7.82
C LEU A 360 19.96 -6.05 -6.61
N ALA A 361 21.22 -6.31 -6.27
CA ALA A 361 21.57 -7.11 -5.09
C ALA A 361 21.28 -6.35 -3.78
N ALA A 362 21.46 -5.02 -3.74
CA ALA A 362 21.08 -4.20 -2.61
C ALA A 362 19.55 -4.12 -2.45
N GLU A 363 18.81 -4.01 -3.55
CA GLU A 363 17.34 -4.08 -3.58
C GLU A 363 16.84 -5.39 -2.96
N ALA A 364 17.34 -6.54 -3.43
CA ALA A 364 16.98 -7.86 -2.89
C ALA A 364 17.33 -7.97 -1.40
N SER A 365 18.51 -7.50 -1.00
CA SER A 365 18.94 -7.51 0.40
C SER A 365 18.04 -6.67 1.28
N LEU A 366 17.57 -5.51 0.81
CA LEU A 366 16.62 -4.64 1.52
C LEU A 366 15.27 -5.34 1.70
N ILE A 367 14.74 -5.97 0.64
CA ILE A 367 13.47 -6.70 0.70
C ILE A 367 13.53 -7.82 1.75
N TYR A 368 14.54 -8.68 1.67
CA TYR A 368 14.72 -9.78 2.61
C TYR A 368 14.94 -9.29 4.05
N ALA A 369 15.76 -8.27 4.25
CA ALA A 369 16.03 -7.69 5.56
C ALA A 369 14.75 -7.16 6.23
N LEU A 370 13.88 -6.47 5.46
CA LEU A 370 12.61 -5.92 5.94
C LEU A 370 11.51 -6.97 6.16
N GLY A 371 11.80 -8.27 5.98
CA GLY A 371 10.87 -9.37 6.25
C GLY A 371 10.19 -9.94 5.02
N GLY A 372 10.63 -9.54 3.81
CA GLY A 372 10.22 -10.18 2.57
C GLY A 372 10.76 -11.61 2.49
N GLU A 373 9.93 -12.55 2.08
CA GLU A 373 10.33 -13.95 1.86
C GLU A 373 10.65 -14.23 0.40
N GLY A 374 10.07 -13.46 -0.53
CA GLY A 374 10.25 -13.60 -1.98
C GLY A 374 10.76 -12.34 -2.66
N PHE A 375 11.68 -12.55 -3.60
CA PHE A 375 12.21 -11.55 -4.52
C PHE A 375 12.18 -12.14 -5.94
N CYS A 376 11.31 -11.60 -6.82
CA CYS A 376 11.04 -12.15 -8.13
C CYS A 376 11.23 -11.11 -9.23
N TYR A 377 11.63 -11.57 -10.40
CA TYR A 377 11.84 -10.72 -11.57
C TYR A 377 10.71 -10.79 -12.58
N TRP A 378 10.41 -9.70 -13.20
CA TRP A 378 9.85 -9.59 -14.53
C TRP A 378 11.01 -9.43 -15.50
N LEU A 379 11.42 -10.39 -16.37
CA LEU A 379 10.96 -11.76 -16.56
C LEU A 379 12.15 -12.64 -16.99
N TRP A 380 11.93 -13.93 -17.24
CA TRP A 380 13.00 -14.86 -17.66
C TRP A 380 13.59 -14.49 -19.01
N ARG A 381 12.80 -14.47 -20.08
CA ARG A 381 13.24 -14.15 -21.45
C ARG A 381 12.50 -12.91 -21.96
N GLN A 382 13.22 -11.92 -22.46
CA GLN A 382 12.69 -10.66 -22.99
C GLN A 382 11.60 -10.89 -24.02
N GLN A 383 10.50 -10.17 -23.91
CA GLN A 383 9.38 -10.31 -24.85
C GLN A 383 9.81 -9.98 -26.28
N ARG A 384 9.44 -10.86 -27.24
CA ARG A 384 9.70 -10.64 -28.67
C ARG A 384 8.58 -9.86 -29.37
N THR A 385 7.44 -9.72 -28.72
CA THR A 385 6.23 -9.03 -29.22
C THR A 385 5.49 -8.38 -28.07
N GLY A 386 4.57 -7.48 -28.38
CA GLY A 386 3.73 -6.82 -27.38
C GLY A 386 4.19 -5.42 -27.00
N ALA A 387 3.66 -4.91 -25.91
CA ALA A 387 3.89 -3.54 -25.48
C ALA A 387 5.20 -3.34 -24.69
N GLU A 388 5.78 -4.40 -24.15
CA GLU A 388 6.94 -4.35 -23.26
C GLU A 388 8.25 -4.82 -23.92
N LEU A 389 8.35 -4.67 -25.25
CA LEU A 389 9.55 -4.97 -26.02
C LEU A 389 10.86 -4.39 -25.44
N PRO A 390 10.88 -3.14 -24.90
CA PRO A 390 12.08 -2.57 -24.33
C PRO A 390 12.36 -2.98 -22.89
N HIS A 391 11.53 -3.81 -22.26
CA HIS A 391 11.74 -4.25 -20.87
C HIS A 391 12.93 -5.20 -20.77
N SER A 392 13.77 -5.01 -19.73
CA SER A 392 14.88 -5.93 -19.47
C SER A 392 14.39 -7.28 -18.93
N ALA A 393 15.18 -8.32 -19.15
CA ALA A 393 14.90 -9.68 -18.70
C ALA A 393 16.19 -10.37 -18.28
N VAL A 394 16.12 -11.56 -17.71
CA VAL A 394 17.31 -12.35 -17.37
C VAL A 394 18.03 -12.77 -18.66
N LYS A 395 17.26 -13.18 -19.68
CA LYS A 395 17.78 -13.54 -21.02
C LYS A 395 17.24 -12.58 -22.08
N SER A 396 18.03 -12.32 -23.09
CA SER A 396 17.61 -11.58 -24.28
C SER A 396 16.57 -12.34 -25.10
N ALA A 397 15.91 -11.66 -26.04
CA ALA A 397 14.95 -12.29 -26.96
C ALA A 397 15.58 -13.39 -27.83
N TRP A 398 16.88 -13.31 -28.12
CA TRP A 398 17.67 -14.32 -28.86
C TRP A 398 18.33 -15.37 -27.96
N ASN A 399 17.81 -15.53 -26.75
CA ASN A 399 18.18 -16.56 -25.77
C ASN A 399 19.62 -16.52 -25.23
N ALA A 400 20.30 -15.37 -25.31
CA ALA A 400 21.61 -15.13 -24.69
C ALA A 400 21.46 -14.42 -23.32
N PRO A 401 22.45 -14.49 -22.42
CA PRO A 401 22.49 -13.67 -21.22
C PRO A 401 22.26 -12.19 -21.52
N SER A 402 21.38 -11.52 -20.74
CA SER A 402 21.13 -10.10 -20.87
C SER A 402 22.20 -9.27 -20.10
N ILE A 403 22.12 -7.94 -20.21
CA ILE A 403 22.97 -7.02 -19.46
C ILE A 403 22.81 -7.21 -17.93
N GLY A 404 21.64 -7.63 -17.45
CA GLY A 404 21.34 -7.87 -16.02
C GLY A 404 21.70 -9.27 -15.51
N TYR A 405 22.11 -10.18 -16.38
CA TYR A 405 22.37 -11.57 -16.00
C TYR A 405 23.39 -11.73 -14.86
N GLY A 406 24.45 -10.92 -14.87
CA GLY A 406 25.45 -10.89 -13.81
C GLY A 406 24.90 -10.41 -12.47
N GLU A 407 23.94 -9.49 -12.50
CA GLU A 407 23.26 -8.99 -11.30
C GLU A 407 22.39 -10.06 -10.64
N VAL A 408 21.71 -10.91 -11.43
CA VAL A 408 20.93 -12.05 -10.90
C VAL A 408 21.82 -13.02 -10.11
N LYS A 409 23.04 -13.28 -10.56
CA LYS A 409 24.06 -14.07 -9.80
C LYS A 409 24.43 -13.39 -8.48
N LYS A 410 24.59 -12.05 -8.48
CA LYS A 410 24.88 -11.30 -7.25
C LYS A 410 23.72 -11.36 -6.25
N VAL A 411 22.47 -11.34 -6.74
CA VAL A 411 21.28 -11.53 -5.89
C VAL A 411 21.28 -12.92 -5.26
N ALA A 412 21.56 -13.98 -6.03
CA ALA A 412 21.66 -15.33 -5.48
C ALA A 412 22.71 -15.42 -4.36
N ALA A 413 23.90 -14.86 -4.59
CA ALA A 413 24.96 -14.85 -3.58
C ALA A 413 24.55 -14.03 -2.32
N ALA A 414 23.88 -12.89 -2.48
CA ALA A 414 23.38 -12.09 -1.37
C ALA A 414 22.30 -12.84 -0.58
N LYS A 415 21.38 -13.51 -1.26
CA LYS A 415 20.35 -14.37 -0.68
C LYS A 415 20.97 -15.48 0.15
N ASP A 416 21.88 -16.26 -0.41
CA ASP A 416 22.52 -17.40 0.25
C ASP A 416 23.30 -16.96 1.51
N ARG A 417 23.90 -15.77 1.47
CA ARG A 417 24.57 -15.18 2.64
C ARG A 417 23.59 -14.75 3.73
N LEU A 418 22.45 -14.17 3.37
CA LEU A 418 21.47 -13.65 4.32
C LEU A 418 20.53 -14.72 4.86
N GLU A 419 20.21 -15.75 4.07
CA GLU A 419 19.20 -16.78 4.40
C GLU A 419 19.39 -17.39 5.80
N PRO A 420 20.56 -17.90 6.21
CA PRO A 420 20.73 -18.50 7.54
C PRO A 420 20.49 -17.49 8.66
N ILE A 421 20.82 -16.22 8.46
CA ILE A 421 20.58 -15.15 9.42
C ILE A 421 19.08 -14.82 9.52
N LEU A 422 18.42 -14.68 8.39
CA LEU A 422 17.01 -14.28 8.33
C LEU A 422 16.07 -15.38 8.83
N LEU A 423 16.43 -16.65 8.63
CA LEU A 423 15.67 -17.79 9.16
C LEU A 423 15.85 -17.96 10.68
N ASP A 424 16.98 -17.54 11.25
CA ASP A 424 17.27 -17.58 12.70
C ASP A 424 16.79 -16.31 13.44
N THR A 425 16.31 -15.29 12.74
CA THR A 425 15.94 -14.01 13.35
C THR A 425 14.49 -13.60 13.04
N THR A 426 13.89 -12.85 13.95
CA THR A 426 12.63 -12.12 13.73
C THR A 426 12.89 -10.61 13.69
N LEU A 427 12.15 -9.90 12.86
CA LEU A 427 12.18 -8.44 12.81
C LEU A 427 11.65 -7.88 14.13
N ASP A 428 12.33 -6.90 14.71
CA ASP A 428 11.86 -6.25 15.92
C ASP A 428 10.56 -5.45 15.63
N ALA A 429 9.68 -5.35 16.61
CA ALA A 429 8.44 -4.58 16.46
C ALA A 429 8.73 -3.08 16.31
N PRO A 430 8.22 -2.41 15.26
CA PRO A 430 8.43 -0.99 15.07
C PRO A 430 7.66 -0.14 16.09
N PRO A 431 8.27 0.84 16.73
CA PRO A 431 7.58 1.72 17.68
C PRO A 431 6.83 2.87 16.98
N ILE A 432 7.07 3.09 15.69
CA ILE A 432 6.47 4.17 14.88
C ILE A 432 5.65 3.56 13.75
N ALA A 433 4.39 4.02 13.61
CA ALA A 433 3.59 3.72 12.43
C ALA A 433 3.14 4.99 11.71
N ILE A 434 3.07 4.88 10.38
CA ILE A 434 2.50 5.89 9.50
C ILE A 434 1.19 5.33 8.94
N THR A 435 0.09 6.08 9.04
CA THR A 435 -1.23 5.61 8.60
C THR A 435 -1.42 5.77 7.09
N TYR A 436 -1.94 4.72 6.44
CA TYR A 436 -2.44 4.73 5.07
C TYR A 436 -3.96 4.50 5.07
N SER A 437 -4.73 5.33 4.35
CA SER A 437 -6.18 5.23 4.24
C SER A 437 -6.64 5.32 2.78
N ASP A 438 -7.33 4.29 2.30
CA ASP A 438 -7.93 4.30 0.95
C ASP A 438 -9.05 5.33 0.83
N HIS A 439 -9.78 5.62 1.91
CA HIS A 439 -10.81 6.65 1.94
C HIS A 439 -10.19 8.05 1.84
N ALA A 440 -9.13 8.33 2.62
CA ALA A 440 -8.38 9.58 2.52
C ALA A 440 -7.83 9.79 1.11
N ARG A 441 -7.30 8.73 0.49
CA ARG A 441 -6.84 8.74 -0.90
C ARG A 441 -7.96 9.17 -1.84
N ALA A 442 -9.16 8.56 -1.74
CA ALA A 442 -10.28 8.89 -2.61
C ALA A 442 -10.73 10.34 -2.46
N MET A 443 -10.77 10.87 -1.23
CA MET A 443 -11.12 12.27 -0.96
C MET A 443 -10.08 13.25 -1.52
N ILE A 444 -8.80 13.02 -1.27
CA ILE A 444 -7.70 13.89 -1.74
C ILE A 444 -7.64 13.91 -3.25
N GLU A 445 -7.82 12.78 -3.91
CA GLU A 445 -7.90 12.68 -5.38
C GLU A 445 -9.14 13.40 -5.93
N THR A 446 -10.29 13.33 -5.25
CA THR A 446 -11.53 14.03 -5.65
C THR A 446 -11.37 15.54 -5.58
N GLU A 447 -10.76 16.05 -4.53
CA GLU A 447 -10.50 17.49 -4.38
C GLU A 447 -9.37 17.98 -5.29
N GLY A 448 -8.57 17.08 -5.86
CA GLY A 448 -7.41 17.41 -6.68
C GLY A 448 -6.34 18.18 -5.89
N LEU A 449 -6.24 17.91 -4.59
CA LEU A 449 -5.28 18.56 -3.71
C LEU A 449 -3.83 18.30 -4.15
N ASP A 450 -3.59 17.19 -4.82
CA ASP A 450 -2.32 16.81 -5.41
C ASP A 450 -1.89 17.66 -6.63
N LYS A 451 -2.82 18.42 -7.24
CA LYS A 451 -2.56 19.15 -8.50
C LYS A 451 -2.43 20.67 -8.33
N ARG A 452 -3.11 21.25 -7.35
CA ARG A 452 -3.31 22.71 -7.30
C ARG A 452 -2.99 23.37 -5.96
N SER A 453 -2.88 22.60 -4.88
CA SER A 453 -2.86 23.17 -3.53
C SER A 453 -1.50 23.14 -2.84
N GLY A 454 -0.41 22.80 -3.58
CA GLY A 454 0.93 22.69 -2.97
C GLY A 454 1.11 21.46 -2.09
N PHE A 455 0.18 20.51 -2.09
CA PHE A 455 0.49 19.18 -1.61
C PHE A 455 1.61 18.61 -2.51
N PRO A 456 2.69 18.07 -1.95
CA PRO A 456 3.91 17.82 -2.70
C PRO A 456 3.76 16.72 -3.76
N SER A 457 2.68 15.93 -3.74
CA SER A 457 2.36 14.90 -4.73
C SER A 457 0.98 14.28 -4.48
N ARG A 458 0.64 13.23 -5.24
CA ARG A 458 -0.54 12.38 -4.98
C ARG A 458 -0.51 11.85 -3.55
N TYR A 459 -1.65 11.45 -3.00
CA TYR A 459 -1.78 10.94 -1.62
C TYR A 459 -0.65 9.97 -1.22
N ARG A 460 -0.34 9.00 -2.09
CA ARG A 460 0.79 8.08 -1.89
C ARG A 460 2.10 8.82 -1.63
N GLY A 461 2.43 9.82 -2.43
CA GLY A 461 3.67 10.57 -2.28
C GLY A 461 3.74 11.40 -0.99
N VAL A 462 2.60 11.83 -0.45
CA VAL A 462 2.55 12.44 0.90
C VAL A 462 2.98 11.41 1.95
N ILE A 463 2.44 10.19 1.89
CA ILE A 463 2.81 9.12 2.82
C ILE A 463 4.29 8.72 2.65
N GLU A 464 4.75 8.53 1.39
CA GLU A 464 6.15 8.23 1.06
C GLU A 464 7.12 9.29 1.60
N MET A 465 6.75 10.57 1.50
CA MET A 465 7.57 11.68 2.02
C MET A 465 7.73 11.59 3.55
N TRP A 466 6.65 11.41 4.30
CA TRP A 466 6.71 11.25 5.75
C TRP A 466 7.49 9.98 6.14
N HIS A 467 7.27 8.88 5.44
CA HIS A 467 8.00 7.64 5.65
C HIS A 467 9.51 7.85 5.44
N LYS A 468 9.89 8.56 4.37
CA LYS A 468 11.30 8.87 4.08
C LYS A 468 11.94 9.71 5.19
N GLN A 469 11.22 10.70 5.76
CA GLN A 469 11.76 11.50 6.87
C GLN A 469 12.03 10.62 8.10
N VAL A 470 11.11 9.74 8.47
CA VAL A 470 11.30 8.80 9.59
C VAL A 470 12.47 7.85 9.32
N LEU A 471 12.59 7.35 8.08
CA LEU A 471 13.68 6.49 7.63
C LEU A 471 15.04 7.19 7.70
N ASP A 472 15.16 8.38 7.11
CA ASP A 472 16.41 9.15 7.07
C ASP A 472 16.88 9.59 8.47
N LEU A 473 15.95 9.75 9.40
CA LEU A 473 16.27 10.00 10.82
C LEU A 473 16.77 8.75 11.57
N GLY A 474 16.79 7.57 10.93
CA GLY A 474 17.28 6.33 11.53
C GLY A 474 16.32 5.70 12.55
N TYR A 475 15.03 5.93 12.43
CA TYR A 475 14.01 5.28 13.25
C TYR A 475 13.49 3.99 12.62
N HIS A 476 13.21 2.99 13.48
CA HIS A 476 12.46 1.80 13.08
C HIS A 476 10.97 2.13 12.97
N ARG A 477 10.34 1.70 11.87
CA ARG A 477 9.01 2.15 11.45
C ARG A 477 8.27 1.10 10.65
N GLU A 478 6.96 1.33 10.47
CA GLU A 478 6.11 0.63 9.51
C GLU A 478 5.00 1.54 8.97
N VAL A 479 4.23 1.05 8.01
CA VAL A 479 3.04 1.71 7.50
C VAL A 479 1.84 0.81 7.76
N ARG A 480 0.81 1.32 8.45
CA ARG A 480 -0.40 0.56 8.78
C ARG A 480 -1.62 1.10 8.06
N PHE A 481 -2.51 0.23 7.64
CA PHE A 481 -3.83 0.64 7.19
C PHE A 481 -4.64 1.29 8.32
N GLU A 482 -5.63 2.11 7.93
CA GLU A 482 -6.47 2.88 8.85
C GLU A 482 -7.14 2.00 9.94
N ASN A 483 -7.57 0.79 9.59
CA ASN A 483 -8.28 -0.10 10.52
C ASN A 483 -7.37 -1.06 11.30
N ALA A 484 -6.05 -1.00 11.10
CA ALA A 484 -5.11 -1.82 11.86
C ALA A 484 -5.09 -1.45 13.35
N GLU A 485 -4.76 -2.44 14.18
CA GLU A 485 -4.55 -2.23 15.62
C GLU A 485 -3.33 -1.35 15.88
N LEU A 486 -3.33 -0.61 17.01
CA LEU A 486 -2.25 0.32 17.39
C LEU A 486 -1.35 -0.22 18.50
N ASP A 487 -1.55 -1.47 18.90
CA ASP A 487 -0.79 -2.11 19.97
C ASP A 487 0.72 -2.12 19.67
N GLY A 488 1.52 -1.91 20.72
CA GLY A 488 2.97 -1.90 20.65
C GLY A 488 3.58 -0.62 20.06
N LEU A 489 2.78 0.29 19.49
CA LEU A 489 3.24 1.57 19.01
C LEU A 489 3.50 2.55 20.16
N LYS A 490 4.37 3.50 19.90
CA LYS A 490 4.64 4.67 20.77
C LYS A 490 4.36 5.99 20.04
N LEU A 491 4.54 6.02 18.73
CA LEU A 491 4.28 7.18 17.89
C LEU A 491 3.44 6.77 16.67
N LEU A 492 2.29 7.41 16.51
CA LEU A 492 1.42 7.30 15.35
C LEU A 492 1.50 8.60 14.53
N ILE A 493 1.78 8.49 13.24
CA ILE A 493 1.78 9.62 12.31
C ILE A 493 0.68 9.41 11.29
N THR A 494 -0.27 10.34 11.21
CA THR A 494 -1.32 10.37 10.20
C THR A 494 -1.05 11.55 9.26
N PRO A 495 -0.35 11.38 8.13
CA PRO A 495 0.11 12.49 7.29
C PRO A 495 -1.01 13.36 6.71
N ALA A 496 -2.13 12.75 6.34
CA ALA A 496 -3.33 13.43 5.83
C ALA A 496 -4.52 12.47 5.88
N MET A 497 -5.57 12.81 6.60
CA MET A 497 -6.79 12.00 6.71
C MET A 497 -8.02 12.91 6.79
N PRO A 498 -8.55 13.41 5.65
CA PRO A 498 -9.66 14.36 5.65
C PRO A 498 -10.86 13.88 6.48
N TYR A 499 -11.24 12.63 6.37
CA TYR A 499 -12.22 12.01 7.23
C TYR A 499 -11.54 11.09 8.26
N VAL A 500 -11.76 11.38 9.53
CA VAL A 500 -11.37 10.53 10.65
C VAL A 500 -12.60 9.75 11.11
N SER A 501 -12.60 8.43 10.93
CA SER A 501 -13.72 7.60 11.34
C SER A 501 -13.86 7.54 12.88
N ASP A 502 -15.07 7.37 13.38
CA ASP A 502 -15.31 7.23 14.82
C ASP A 502 -14.50 6.08 15.44
N SER A 503 -14.39 4.96 14.71
CA SER A 503 -13.61 3.81 15.14
C SER A 503 -12.11 4.11 15.21
N PHE A 504 -11.55 4.82 14.22
CA PHE A 504 -10.15 5.24 14.26
C PHE A 504 -9.91 6.25 15.39
N LEU A 505 -10.81 7.23 15.55
CA LEU A 505 -10.69 8.23 16.60
C LEU A 505 -10.71 7.61 18.00
N LEU A 506 -11.56 6.61 18.23
CA LEU A 506 -11.60 5.86 19.49
C LEU A 506 -10.29 5.11 19.74
N ARG A 507 -9.79 4.33 18.76
CA ARG A 507 -8.49 3.64 18.90
C ARG A 507 -7.34 4.60 19.12
N ALA A 508 -7.28 5.71 18.36
CA ALA A 508 -6.25 6.73 18.53
C ALA A 508 -6.33 7.41 19.91
N LYS A 509 -7.55 7.66 20.41
CA LYS A 509 -7.75 8.20 21.75
C LYS A 509 -7.25 7.24 22.85
N ASP A 510 -7.64 5.95 22.76
CA ASP A 510 -7.19 4.92 23.70
C ASP A 510 -5.66 4.77 23.67
N PHE A 511 -5.07 4.78 22.47
CA PHE A 511 -3.62 4.78 22.27
C PHE A 511 -2.93 5.96 22.99
N ILE A 512 -3.47 7.18 22.86
CA ILE A 512 -2.93 8.37 23.52
C ILE A 512 -3.10 8.26 25.04
N GLU A 513 -4.27 7.86 25.52
CA GLU A 513 -4.56 7.72 26.96
C GLU A 513 -3.59 6.75 27.64
N GLN A 514 -3.11 5.73 26.92
CA GLN A 514 -2.13 4.76 27.40
C GLN A 514 -0.67 5.27 27.35
N GLY A 515 -0.40 6.38 26.69
CA GLY A 515 0.94 7.00 26.63
C GLY A 515 1.51 7.20 25.23
N GLY A 516 0.75 6.85 24.19
CA GLY A 516 1.16 7.07 22.81
C GLY A 516 1.15 8.54 22.41
N VAL A 517 1.92 8.89 21.42
CA VAL A 517 1.90 10.21 20.77
C VAL A 517 1.27 10.07 19.38
N TRP A 518 0.26 10.87 19.08
CA TRP A 518 -0.37 10.92 17.76
C TRP A 518 -0.12 12.26 17.08
N ILE A 519 0.60 12.26 15.95
CA ILE A 519 0.76 13.43 15.08
C ILE A 519 -0.30 13.34 13.97
N ALA A 520 -1.31 14.19 14.02
CA ALA A 520 -2.34 14.35 13.00
C ALA A 520 -1.93 15.48 12.03
N GLY A 521 -1.61 15.12 10.81
CA GLY A 521 -1.09 16.00 9.76
C GLY A 521 -2.17 16.88 9.11
N PRO A 522 -1.79 17.66 8.10
CA PRO A 522 -2.67 18.61 7.45
C PRO A 522 -3.93 17.96 6.87
N VAL A 523 -5.00 18.71 6.81
CA VAL A 523 -6.36 18.33 6.37
C VAL A 523 -7.01 17.19 7.16
N THR A 524 -6.38 16.65 8.18
CA THR A 524 -6.96 15.62 9.03
C THR A 524 -8.20 16.15 9.78
N GLY A 525 -9.33 15.47 9.65
CA GLY A 525 -10.60 15.83 10.27
C GLY A 525 -11.40 16.94 9.55
N THR A 526 -10.95 17.44 8.41
CA THR A 526 -11.61 18.56 7.68
C THR A 526 -12.86 18.15 6.91
N ARG A 527 -13.17 16.86 6.81
CA ARG A 527 -14.32 16.33 6.07
C ARG A 527 -15.10 15.32 6.89
N GLY A 528 -16.40 15.28 6.64
CA GLY A 528 -17.29 14.23 7.11
C GLY A 528 -17.18 12.97 6.24
N LYS A 529 -17.78 11.86 6.71
CA LYS A 529 -17.76 10.54 6.06
C LYS A 529 -18.18 10.56 4.59
N GLU A 530 -19.18 11.37 4.27
CA GLU A 530 -19.71 11.48 2.91
C GLU A 530 -19.07 12.63 2.13
N HIS A 531 -17.84 12.99 2.47
CA HIS A 531 -17.08 14.07 1.83
C HIS A 531 -17.78 15.43 1.88
N THR A 532 -18.42 15.72 3.00
CA THR A 532 -19.02 17.01 3.32
C THR A 532 -18.16 17.78 4.30
N VAL A 533 -18.32 19.10 4.37
CA VAL A 533 -17.65 19.90 5.40
C VAL A 533 -18.40 19.73 6.73
N PRO A 534 -17.70 19.49 7.86
CA PRO A 534 -18.33 19.50 9.18
C PRO A 534 -18.97 20.88 9.45
N THR A 535 -20.12 20.91 10.12
CA THR A 535 -20.88 22.14 10.38
C THR A 535 -20.83 22.61 11.82
N ASP A 536 -20.23 21.83 12.69
CA ASP A 536 -20.10 22.09 14.13
C ASP A 536 -18.71 22.56 14.56
N ALA A 537 -17.66 22.20 13.80
CA ALA A 537 -16.28 22.62 14.03
C ALA A 537 -15.45 22.42 12.75
N GLY A 538 -14.36 23.18 12.56
CA GLY A 538 -13.52 23.11 11.35
C GLY A 538 -12.82 21.77 11.15
N LEU A 539 -12.53 21.04 12.24
CA LEU A 539 -11.93 19.71 12.24
C LEU A 539 -12.87 18.64 12.85
N GLY A 540 -14.18 18.91 12.89
CA GLY A 540 -15.16 18.00 13.46
C GLY A 540 -14.83 17.58 14.91
N LEU A 541 -14.98 16.30 15.22
CA LEU A 541 -14.71 15.75 16.56
C LEU A 541 -13.25 15.87 16.98
N LEU A 542 -12.32 15.94 16.04
CA LEU A 542 -10.89 16.08 16.33
C LEU A 542 -10.58 17.41 16.99
N GLU A 543 -11.27 18.49 16.62
CA GLU A 543 -11.11 19.84 17.19
C GLU A 543 -11.38 19.86 18.69
N LYS A 544 -12.45 19.18 19.11
CA LYS A 544 -12.80 19.04 20.53
C LYS A 544 -11.75 18.24 21.30
N LEU A 545 -11.27 17.13 20.72
CA LEU A 545 -10.24 16.28 21.33
C LEU A 545 -8.93 17.06 21.50
N ALA A 546 -8.54 17.83 20.47
CA ALA A 546 -7.33 18.64 20.48
C ALA A 546 -7.42 19.90 21.36
N GLY A 547 -8.62 20.32 21.78
CA GLY A 547 -8.84 21.53 22.58
C GLY A 547 -8.42 22.80 21.85
N VAL A 548 -8.90 22.94 20.63
CA VAL A 548 -8.65 24.12 19.79
C VAL A 548 -9.96 24.63 19.19
N THR A 549 -9.93 25.85 18.67
CA THR A 549 -10.92 26.37 17.72
C THR A 549 -10.24 26.69 16.42
N THR A 550 -10.67 26.08 15.33
CA THR A 550 -10.22 26.43 13.99
C THR A 550 -10.83 27.78 13.59
N GLN A 551 -10.00 28.79 13.42
CA GLN A 551 -10.43 30.11 12.98
C GLN A 551 -10.66 30.15 11.48
N TYR A 552 -9.75 29.55 10.73
CA TYR A 552 -9.80 29.48 9.27
C TYR A 552 -9.28 28.13 8.78
N VAL A 553 -9.93 27.61 7.73
CA VAL A 553 -9.37 26.57 6.84
C VAL A 553 -9.13 27.29 5.50
N MET A 554 -7.88 27.52 5.16
CA MET A 554 -7.52 28.41 4.04
C MET A 554 -6.37 27.84 3.19
N PRO A 555 -6.34 28.12 1.88
CA PRO A 555 -5.21 27.78 1.04
C PRO A 555 -4.03 28.72 1.30
N LEU A 556 -2.83 28.17 1.40
CA LEU A 556 -1.58 28.92 1.59
C LEU A 556 -0.73 29.04 0.32
N THR A 557 -0.98 28.21 -0.69
CA THR A 557 -0.18 28.17 -1.92
C THR A 557 -0.13 29.54 -2.59
N GLY A 558 1.09 30.04 -2.86
CA GLY A 558 1.32 31.35 -3.49
C GLY A 558 1.04 32.57 -2.61
N THR A 559 0.81 32.38 -1.29
CA THR A 559 0.49 33.48 -0.37
C THR A 559 1.71 34.04 0.37
N GLY A 560 2.88 33.40 0.23
CA GLY A 560 4.08 33.75 1.02
C GLY A 560 3.92 33.48 2.52
N ALA A 561 3.01 32.60 2.90
CA ALA A 561 2.82 32.21 4.29
C ALA A 561 4.05 31.47 4.83
N THR A 562 4.50 31.87 5.99
CA THR A 562 5.59 31.21 6.72
C THR A 562 5.13 30.84 8.13
N GLY A 563 5.79 29.85 8.71
CA GLY A 563 5.55 29.43 10.08
C GLY A 563 6.86 29.10 10.81
N GLU A 564 6.81 29.15 12.12
CA GLU A 564 7.89 28.71 12.98
C GLU A 564 7.39 27.58 13.88
N LEU A 565 8.14 26.52 13.98
CA LEU A 565 7.90 25.32 14.77
C LEU A 565 9.18 24.96 15.54
N LEU A 566 9.14 24.97 16.88
CA LEU A 566 10.29 24.61 17.73
C LEU A 566 11.59 25.30 17.31
N GLY A 567 11.50 26.60 16.95
CA GLY A 567 12.64 27.43 16.54
C GLY A 567 13.08 27.24 15.08
N VAL A 568 12.39 26.39 14.31
CA VAL A 568 12.67 26.19 12.88
C VAL A 568 11.59 26.89 12.04
N SER A 569 12.03 27.81 11.17
CA SER A 569 11.15 28.54 10.26
C SER A 569 11.11 27.87 8.87
N SER A 570 9.94 27.81 8.25
CA SER A 570 9.75 27.31 6.88
C SER A 570 8.62 28.07 6.19
N GLU A 571 8.65 28.10 4.86
CA GLU A 571 7.44 28.37 4.09
C GLU A 571 6.40 27.30 4.35
N LEU A 572 5.13 27.67 4.23
CA LEU A 572 3.99 26.75 4.39
C LEU A 572 3.16 26.74 3.11
N SER A 573 2.58 25.60 2.79
CA SER A 573 1.84 25.38 1.56
C SER A 573 0.62 24.49 1.78
N GLY A 574 -0.19 24.35 0.73
CA GLY A 574 -1.40 23.54 0.76
C GLY A 574 -2.55 24.22 1.52
N TRP A 575 -3.34 23.42 2.21
CA TRP A 575 -4.41 23.87 3.11
C TRP A 575 -3.89 24.01 4.52
N CYS A 576 -4.31 25.08 5.19
CA CYS A 576 -3.98 25.34 6.59
C CYS A 576 -5.25 25.39 7.44
N ALA A 577 -5.26 24.63 8.53
CA ALA A 577 -6.15 24.86 9.65
C ALA A 577 -5.43 25.81 10.63
N ALA A 578 -5.76 27.11 10.58
CA ALA A 578 -5.23 28.10 11.50
C ALA A 578 -6.08 28.12 12.77
N MET A 579 -5.46 27.94 13.94
CA MET A 579 -6.13 27.57 15.18
C MET A 579 -5.86 28.56 16.32
N THR A 580 -6.80 28.62 17.24
CA THR A 580 -6.62 29.19 18.60
C THR A 580 -6.68 28.06 19.61
N ALA A 581 -5.68 27.97 20.48
CA ALA A 581 -5.62 26.96 21.53
C ALA A 581 -6.49 27.31 22.72
N HIS A 582 -7.16 26.34 23.33
CA HIS A 582 -7.87 26.45 24.58
C HIS A 582 -6.96 26.11 25.76
N GLU A 583 -7.46 26.37 26.97
CA GLU A 583 -6.79 25.98 28.20
C GLU A 583 -6.40 24.50 28.20
N GLY A 584 -5.16 24.19 28.59
CA GLY A 584 -4.60 22.84 28.55
C GLY A 584 -4.08 22.39 27.19
N THR A 585 -4.12 23.26 26.15
CA THR A 585 -3.50 23.00 24.83
C THR A 585 -2.36 24.01 24.62
N GLN A 586 -1.19 23.52 24.22
CA GLN A 586 -0.02 24.34 23.96
C GLN A 586 0.11 24.67 22.48
N VAL A 587 0.55 25.89 22.16
CA VAL A 587 0.94 26.28 20.80
C VAL A 587 2.42 25.94 20.61
N VAL A 588 2.72 25.06 19.65
CA VAL A 588 4.08 24.59 19.34
C VAL A 588 4.60 25.24 18.06
N GLY A 589 3.70 25.61 17.16
CA GLY A 589 4.04 26.29 15.92
C GLY A 589 3.06 27.40 15.58
N THR A 590 3.59 28.56 15.16
CA THR A 590 2.83 29.77 14.88
C THR A 590 3.07 30.29 13.47
N LEU A 591 2.03 30.78 12.82
CA LEU A 591 2.13 31.47 11.53
C LEU A 591 2.84 32.81 11.72
N THR A 592 3.96 33.03 11.03
CA THR A 592 4.81 34.20 11.15
C THR A 592 4.55 35.24 10.04
N ALA A 593 3.97 34.82 8.93
CA ALA A 593 3.56 35.71 7.83
C ALA A 593 2.24 35.25 7.18
N GLY A 594 1.64 36.13 6.38
CA GLY A 594 0.38 35.89 5.70
C GLY A 594 -0.85 36.30 6.54
N ARG A 595 -2.06 36.01 6.02
CA ARG A 595 -3.33 36.43 6.67
C ARG A 595 -3.59 35.84 8.05
N GLY A 596 -3.03 34.68 8.30
CA GLY A 596 -3.16 33.97 9.58
C GLY A 596 -2.06 34.29 10.59
N LYS A 597 -1.22 35.31 10.35
CA LYS A 597 -0.10 35.67 11.26
C LYS A 597 -0.56 35.77 12.72
N GLY A 598 0.17 35.06 13.60
CA GLY A 598 -0.11 35.00 15.04
C GLY A 598 -1.03 33.84 15.45
N LEU A 599 -1.71 33.17 14.52
CA LEU A 599 -2.49 31.97 14.80
C LEU A 599 -1.57 30.73 14.86
N ALA A 600 -1.99 29.74 15.63
CA ALA A 600 -1.32 28.46 15.67
C ALA A 600 -1.56 27.66 14.39
N PHE A 601 -0.53 26.99 13.87
CA PHE A 601 -0.67 25.91 12.90
C PHE A 601 -0.18 24.57 13.45
N VAL A 602 0.53 24.58 14.59
CA VAL A 602 0.85 23.36 15.34
C VAL A 602 0.46 23.55 16.79
N THR A 603 -0.32 22.59 17.30
CA THR A 603 -0.71 22.56 18.71
C THR A 603 -0.49 21.17 19.29
N GLU A 604 -0.22 21.09 20.60
CA GLU A 604 -0.19 19.85 21.34
C GLU A 604 -1.12 19.86 22.53
N ARG A 605 -1.75 18.73 22.82
CA ARG A 605 -2.58 18.52 23.99
C ARG A 605 -2.27 17.19 24.66
N ARG A 606 -2.05 17.25 25.98
CA ARG A 606 -1.95 16.05 26.80
C ARG A 606 -3.32 15.42 27.02
N ILE A 607 -3.43 14.11 26.79
CA ILE A 607 -4.64 13.32 26.99
C ILE A 607 -4.20 12.03 27.70
N GLY A 608 -4.63 11.84 28.94
CA GLY A 608 -4.14 10.74 29.78
C GLY A 608 -2.62 10.80 29.96
N LYS A 609 -1.91 9.74 29.56
CA LYS A 609 -0.45 9.65 29.67
C LYS A 609 0.29 10.14 28.42
N GLY A 610 -0.39 10.25 27.28
CA GLY A 610 0.19 10.61 26.00
C GLY A 610 -0.23 11.97 25.48
N LYS A 611 -0.07 12.20 24.17
CA LYS A 611 -0.29 13.51 23.53
C LYS A 611 -0.95 13.37 22.15
N LEU A 612 -1.81 14.34 21.83
CA LEU A 612 -2.27 14.63 20.48
C LEU A 612 -1.53 15.88 19.96
N VAL A 613 -0.91 15.78 18.80
CA VAL A 613 -0.25 16.88 18.09
C VAL A 613 -1.01 17.14 16.80
N LEU A 614 -1.55 18.33 16.62
CA LEU A 614 -2.15 18.76 15.35
C LEU A 614 -1.15 19.57 14.55
N LEU A 615 -0.90 19.16 13.30
CA LEU A 615 -0.16 19.92 12.30
C LEU A 615 -1.15 20.45 11.27
N GLY A 616 -1.48 21.72 11.31
CA GLY A 616 -2.51 22.33 10.47
C GLY A 616 -2.04 22.70 9.07
N ALA A 617 -0.73 22.76 8.79
CA ALA A 617 -0.19 23.12 7.47
C ALA A 617 1.06 22.33 7.14
N MET A 618 1.33 22.15 5.84
CA MET A 618 2.52 21.44 5.34
C MET A 618 3.71 22.42 5.22
N PRO A 619 4.88 22.08 5.78
CA PRO A 619 6.12 22.78 5.45
C PRO A 619 6.44 22.69 3.96
N HIS A 620 7.00 23.77 3.40
CA HIS A 620 7.33 23.92 1.99
C HIS A 620 8.69 24.65 1.83
N GLY A 621 9.18 24.70 0.57
CA GLY A 621 10.44 25.37 0.27
C GLY A 621 11.68 24.62 0.76
N ASP A 622 12.79 25.31 0.84
CA ASP A 622 14.11 24.72 1.09
C ASP A 622 14.26 24.11 2.49
N ASN A 623 13.54 24.64 3.46
CA ASN A 623 13.64 24.18 4.87
C ASN A 623 12.51 23.23 5.32
N LYS A 624 11.70 22.71 4.38
CA LYS A 624 10.58 21.82 4.72
C LYS A 624 11.02 20.55 5.45
N ASP A 625 12.12 19.95 5.00
CA ASP A 625 12.67 18.73 5.59
C ASP A 625 13.22 19.00 7.00
N GLY A 626 13.88 20.15 7.21
CA GLY A 626 14.34 20.56 8.52
C GLY A 626 13.22 20.71 9.54
N MET A 627 12.10 21.33 9.16
CA MET A 627 10.93 21.48 10.04
C MET A 627 10.26 20.13 10.35
N LEU A 628 10.06 19.25 9.33
CA LEU A 628 9.48 17.91 9.55
C LEU A 628 10.40 17.03 10.40
N ASN A 629 11.69 17.06 10.15
CA ASN A 629 12.67 16.32 10.95
C ASN A 629 12.67 16.77 12.42
N THR A 630 12.58 18.07 12.66
CA THR A 630 12.47 18.63 14.02
C THR A 630 11.21 18.15 14.72
N LEU A 631 10.06 18.17 14.03
CA LEU A 631 8.78 17.68 14.56
C LEU A 631 8.89 16.19 14.93
N ILE A 632 9.32 15.35 13.99
CA ILE A 632 9.39 13.91 14.18
C ILE A 632 10.38 13.57 15.29
N HIS A 633 11.57 14.18 15.27
CA HIS A 633 12.62 13.89 16.27
C HIS A 633 12.19 14.30 17.68
N HIS A 634 11.56 15.48 17.83
CA HIS A 634 11.05 15.96 19.11
C HIS A 634 10.03 14.98 19.71
N TYR A 635 9.00 14.60 18.95
CA TYR A 635 7.94 13.75 19.46
C TYR A 635 8.33 12.26 19.56
N ALA A 636 9.26 11.78 18.76
CA ALA A 636 9.87 10.47 18.96
C ALA A 636 10.64 10.40 20.29
N GLY A 637 11.40 11.47 20.61
CA GLY A 637 12.09 11.60 21.90
C GLY A 637 11.13 11.62 23.08
N GLU A 638 10.04 12.38 23.00
CA GLU A 638 9.00 12.42 24.04
C GLU A 638 8.25 11.09 24.21
N ALA A 639 8.08 10.32 23.12
CA ALA A 639 7.53 8.97 23.15
C ALA A 639 8.55 7.93 23.67
N GLY A 640 9.75 8.34 24.06
CA GLY A 640 10.81 7.44 24.53
C GLY A 640 11.32 6.49 23.43
N ILE A 641 11.37 6.99 22.18
CA ILE A 641 11.88 6.25 21.03
C ILE A 641 13.29 6.74 20.71
N SER A 642 14.26 5.85 20.79
CA SER A 642 15.63 6.14 20.38
C SER A 642 15.83 5.85 18.90
N ARG A 643 16.68 6.62 18.24
CA ARG A 643 17.22 6.29 16.91
C ARG A 643 18.05 5.04 17.02
N LEU A 644 18.03 4.19 15.99
CA LEU A 644 18.91 3.02 15.93
C LEU A 644 20.38 3.48 15.89
N ALA A 645 20.69 4.44 15.03
CA ALA A 645 21.98 5.08 14.94
C ALA A 645 21.86 6.46 14.26
N ASP A 646 22.93 7.23 14.23
CA ASP A 646 23.02 8.40 13.37
C ASP A 646 23.35 7.95 11.95
N THR A 647 22.31 7.85 11.11
CA THR A 647 22.41 7.30 9.77
C THR A 647 22.50 8.41 8.74
N PRO A 648 23.52 8.43 7.86
CA PRO A 648 23.49 9.31 6.70
C PRO A 648 22.39 8.85 5.73
N SER A 649 21.88 9.78 4.92
CA SER A 649 20.91 9.45 3.86
C SER A 649 21.42 8.29 2.99
N GLY A 650 20.54 7.34 2.68
CA GLY A 650 20.87 6.14 1.91
C GLY A 650 21.26 4.93 2.74
N VAL A 651 21.52 5.10 4.04
CA VAL A 651 21.78 3.96 4.93
C VAL A 651 20.48 3.52 5.61
N VAL A 652 20.21 2.23 5.54
CA VAL A 652 19.06 1.60 6.20
C VAL A 652 19.56 0.62 7.24
N ILE A 653 19.06 0.74 8.47
CA ILE A 653 19.29 -0.24 9.54
C ILE A 653 17.99 -0.98 9.78
N VAL A 654 18.07 -2.30 9.75
CA VAL A 654 16.95 -3.19 10.04
C VAL A 654 17.25 -3.99 11.30
N PRO A 655 16.61 -3.68 12.46
CA PRO A 655 16.83 -4.35 13.71
C PRO A 655 16.07 -5.67 13.77
N ARG A 656 16.75 -6.72 14.18
CA ARG A 656 16.21 -8.07 14.31
C ARG A 656 16.70 -8.70 15.62
N THR A 657 16.00 -9.72 16.07
CA THR A 657 16.40 -10.50 17.25
C THR A 657 16.49 -11.98 16.87
N ASN A 658 17.62 -12.64 17.18
CA ASN A 658 17.78 -14.05 16.90
C ASN A 658 17.12 -14.94 17.98
N ASN A 659 17.07 -16.26 17.75
CA ASN A 659 16.47 -17.24 18.65
C ASN A 659 17.15 -17.32 20.05
N ARG A 660 18.32 -16.70 20.22
CA ARG A 660 19.05 -16.58 21.50
C ARG A 660 18.79 -15.24 22.19
N GLY A 661 17.92 -14.39 21.65
CA GLY A 661 17.63 -13.06 22.17
C GLY A 661 18.71 -12.00 21.87
N GLN A 662 19.67 -12.30 20.98
CA GLN A 662 20.72 -11.36 20.60
C GLN A 662 20.22 -10.40 19.54
N LYS A 663 20.59 -9.12 19.65
CA LYS A 663 20.23 -8.10 18.68
C LYS A 663 21.14 -8.16 17.47
N ILE A 664 20.54 -8.32 16.31
CA ILE A 664 21.20 -8.41 15.01
C ILE A 664 20.69 -7.21 14.15
N TRP A 665 21.60 -6.42 13.64
CA TRP A 665 21.25 -5.37 12.68
C TRP A 665 21.73 -5.76 11.29
N ILE A 666 20.87 -5.59 10.29
CA ILE A 666 21.26 -5.61 8.89
C ILE A 666 21.38 -4.16 8.47
N VAL A 667 22.59 -3.75 8.10
CA VAL A 667 22.93 -2.37 7.72
C VAL A 667 23.22 -2.34 6.23
N LEU A 668 22.45 -1.56 5.48
CA LEU A 668 22.53 -1.48 4.01
C LEU A 668 22.88 -0.07 3.57
N ASN A 669 23.72 0.05 2.55
CA ASN A 669 23.92 1.28 1.80
C ASN A 669 23.20 1.16 0.45
N MET A 670 22.16 1.96 0.24
CA MET A 670 21.34 1.96 -0.96
C MET A 670 21.81 2.95 -2.04
N LEU A 671 22.97 3.57 -1.83
CA LEU A 671 23.58 4.53 -2.76
C LEU A 671 24.89 4.00 -3.34
N ALA A 672 25.31 4.55 -4.47
CA ALA A 672 26.58 4.19 -5.11
C ALA A 672 27.81 4.65 -4.31
N ASP A 673 27.68 5.77 -3.59
CA ASP A 673 28.77 6.35 -2.84
C ASP A 673 28.99 5.62 -1.51
N LYS A 674 30.24 5.61 -1.08
CA LYS A 674 30.63 5.11 0.24
C LYS A 674 29.97 5.91 1.36
N ARG A 675 29.45 5.21 2.37
CA ARG A 675 28.81 5.79 3.55
C ARG A 675 29.47 5.28 4.82
N SER A 676 29.35 6.06 5.89
CA SER A 676 29.80 5.64 7.21
C SER A 676 28.68 5.84 8.22
N VAL A 677 28.47 4.90 9.10
CA VAL A 677 27.47 4.96 10.17
C VAL A 677 28.13 4.74 11.52
N SER A 678 27.72 5.55 12.51
CA SER A 678 28.16 5.37 13.90
C SER A 678 27.45 4.16 14.50
N LEU A 679 28.22 3.23 15.07
CA LEU A 679 27.69 2.02 15.71
C LEU A 679 27.77 2.14 17.23
N PRO A 680 26.96 1.36 17.98
CA PRO A 680 27.20 1.10 19.40
C PRO A 680 28.64 0.57 19.60
N LYS A 681 29.24 0.89 20.74
CA LYS A 681 30.66 0.53 21.03
C LYS A 681 30.97 -0.95 20.92
N GLU A 682 29.99 -1.79 21.17
CA GLU A 682 30.12 -3.26 21.13
C GLU A 682 29.35 -3.83 19.93
N ALA A 683 29.86 -3.59 18.74
CA ALA A 683 29.35 -4.17 17.50
C ALA A 683 30.34 -5.19 16.94
N ILE A 684 29.84 -6.35 16.52
CA ILE A 684 30.63 -7.47 15.99
C ILE A 684 30.06 -7.82 14.61
N ASP A 685 30.92 -7.95 13.60
CA ASP A 685 30.53 -8.50 12.30
C ASP A 685 30.19 -10.00 12.45
N VAL A 686 28.96 -10.38 12.10
CA VAL A 686 28.44 -11.74 12.32
C VAL A 686 29.19 -12.79 11.52
N PHE A 687 29.73 -12.45 10.34
CA PHE A 687 30.38 -13.41 9.46
C PHE A 687 31.87 -13.59 9.79
N THR A 688 32.53 -12.55 10.28
CA THR A 688 33.95 -12.60 10.56
C THR A 688 34.30 -12.72 12.03
N GLY A 689 33.34 -12.45 12.93
CA GLY A 689 33.54 -12.40 14.39
C GLY A 689 34.40 -11.20 14.85
N LYS A 690 34.74 -10.28 13.97
CA LYS A 690 35.59 -9.13 14.30
C LYS A 690 34.79 -8.01 14.95
N SER A 691 35.38 -7.40 16.01
CA SER A 691 34.86 -6.13 16.55
C SER A 691 35.01 -5.03 15.53
N LEU A 692 33.95 -4.22 15.35
CA LEU A 692 33.89 -3.17 14.33
C LEU A 692 34.27 -1.78 14.89
N GLY A 693 34.36 -1.63 16.19
CA GLY A 693 34.72 -0.35 16.84
C GLY A 693 33.80 0.80 16.43
N GLY A 694 33.22 1.61 17.02
CA GLY A 694 32.37 2.79 16.88
C GLY A 694 31.90 3.27 15.49
N THR A 695 32.46 2.76 14.36
CA THR A 695 32.10 3.23 13.00
C THR A 695 32.15 2.07 12.01
N LEU A 696 31.08 1.92 11.23
CA LEU A 696 31.01 1.00 10.08
C LEU A 696 31.08 1.79 8.77
N SER A 697 32.03 1.41 7.93
CA SER A 697 32.14 1.92 6.56
C SER A 697 31.48 0.96 5.58
N LEU A 698 30.58 1.47 4.75
CA LEU A 698 29.78 0.72 3.77
C LEU A 698 30.16 1.21 2.36
N ASP A 699 30.67 0.33 1.52
CA ASP A 699 30.82 0.63 0.11
C ASP A 699 29.43 0.76 -0.56
N GLY A 700 29.39 1.29 -1.79
CA GLY A 700 28.12 1.47 -2.51
C GLY A 700 27.40 0.14 -2.72
N TYR A 701 26.08 0.13 -2.52
CA TYR A 701 25.19 -1.03 -2.71
C TYR A 701 25.61 -2.29 -1.94
N THR A 702 26.15 -2.12 -0.72
CA THR A 702 26.57 -3.24 0.13
C THR A 702 25.75 -3.35 1.40
N GLN A 703 25.77 -4.56 1.98
CA GLN A 703 25.14 -4.84 3.27
C GLN A 703 26.13 -5.47 4.24
N HIS A 704 25.95 -5.18 5.52
CA HIS A 704 26.64 -5.84 6.65
C HIS A 704 25.63 -6.40 7.64
N VAL A 705 25.96 -7.51 8.23
CA VAL A 705 25.19 -8.11 9.32
C VAL A 705 26.03 -8.01 10.59
N ILE A 706 25.50 -7.29 11.58
CA ILE A 706 26.24 -7.02 12.81
C ILE A 706 25.41 -7.45 14.03
N GLN A 707 26.07 -8.03 15.00
CA GLN A 707 25.52 -8.23 16.33
C GLN A 707 25.84 -7.01 17.18
N VAL A 708 24.84 -6.46 17.85
CA VAL A 708 24.99 -5.30 18.74
C VAL A 708 24.64 -5.68 20.18
N THR A 709 25.39 -5.11 21.14
CA THR A 709 25.13 -5.27 22.57
C THR A 709 24.93 -3.91 23.23
N GLY A 710 24.13 -3.86 24.29
CA GLY A 710 23.88 -2.62 25.02
C GLY A 710 22.88 -1.66 24.36
N VAL A 711 21.97 -2.17 23.51
CA VAL A 711 20.93 -1.36 22.83
C VAL A 711 19.55 -1.73 23.39
#